data_0c02f4c7aab00b66ed3c9c19216bc832
#
_entry.id   0c02f4c7aab00b66ed3c9c19216bc832
#
_cell.length_a   1.000
_cell.length_b   1.000
_cell.length_c   1.000
_cell.angle_alpha   90.00
_cell.angle_beta   90.00
_cell.angle_gamma   90.00
#
_symmetry.space_group_name_H-M   'P 1'
#
loop_
_entity.id
_entity.type
_entity.pdbx_description
1 polymer ?
#
loop_
_entity_poly.entity_id
_entity_poly.type
_entity_poly.pdbx_seq_one_letter_code
_entity_poly.pdbx_strand_id
1 'polypeptide(L)'
;MYKSLKKCMGLRKSVSGLLTALLMSLPAASAFAMDPIMPYGEVWGGEVATCYTVVDGTGEIQPFRVDLIGKMDGGKGGSRSIMARASGSLIEQTGGVLQGMSGSPIYVDGRLVGALAAGIKDMAPYTFFITPIEDMLPLWSLPDNKNKGRLSIFDLKKYQEDKAKKAEEEAKKNAKAEGESAAEGKQDAPETEKAAAEVDETGKAPAAAEADSGKKPEAAEPAQEEAIGADKTGADEPVAEMEKEPKSTLFFSGFNTSGLDYLKKSLDPKGALSFVPMGIEAGQGFLATRYNAELEPGSPVGVAVVCGDFSVGATGTVTAVDGKKVLAFGHSFLHKGNVNYFMTDASVVGTISGPAAGMKIANMGSIIGRINQDRETGVAGILGEFPSVVPMKIRVEDKTLGRQENYGVRIAYDEDYLPQLTAGVAYAAVAKTSDTTAGATAKVDFTIRTDALPGGKVTRSNMFYGAEDVGQNAVGELVQAMNMICSNKEKESGIVDVQADISLEEGRHTASLISATPEKMTAAPGETVNFKTTIKPYRGESQTLTIPYTVPKLQQEGTMHLDVRGGGFIPVTAAMLLQQVGLETADEEGKTQKVADRLQNLMDTPRNNEIIIAPGAGQPPTSEKEQRRMIREAAKAAKAQAEEEKKNHKVEFLKDKKKDDQTRFETEYIIDNVIHATLKVERP
;
A
#
# COMPACT_ATOMS: atom_id res chain seq x y z
N MET A 1 48.51 19.90 54.22
CA MET A 1 49.54 19.52 55.19
C MET A 1 49.46 17.99 55.30
N TYR A 2 50.21 17.26 54.54
CA TYR A 2 51.60 16.81 54.68
C TYR A 2 51.85 15.95 55.90
N LYS A 3 52.29 14.71 55.61
CA LYS A 3 53.01 13.71 56.45
C LYS A 3 52.08 12.75 57.24
N SER A 4 52.29 11.44 57.21
CA SER A 4 53.50 10.60 57.05
C SER A 4 53.08 9.12 56.96
N LEU A 5 53.39 8.40 55.94
CA LEU A 5 54.33 7.30 55.73
C LEU A 5 54.78 6.43 56.93
N LYS A 6 54.63 5.12 56.71
CA LYS A 6 55.48 3.99 57.11
C LYS A 6 55.14 3.16 58.34
N LYS A 7 54.97 1.88 57.99
CA LYS A 7 55.29 0.60 58.65
C LYS A 7 54.05 -0.26 58.82
N CYS A 8 53.93 -1.46 58.26
CA CYS A 8 54.80 -2.61 58.43
C CYS A 8 54.59 -3.64 57.31
N MET A 9 55.70 -4.13 56.83
CA MET A 9 55.82 -5.41 56.12
C MET A 9 55.46 -6.55 57.01
N GLY A 10 54.73 -7.54 56.52
CA GLY A 10 54.67 -8.88 57.12
C GLY A 10 53.27 -9.45 57.12
N LEU A 11 52.81 -10.06 55.99
CA LEU A 11 52.08 -11.33 55.97
C LEU A 11 51.89 -11.76 54.51
N ARG A 12 52.95 -12.27 53.95
CA ARG A 12 52.82 -13.15 52.78
C ARG A 12 52.61 -14.56 53.36
N LYS A 13 51.48 -15.16 52.91
CA LYS A 13 51.15 -16.61 52.88
C LYS A 13 49.78 -16.81 53.51
N SER A 14 48.70 -16.74 52.72
CA SER A 14 47.42 -17.42 52.91
C SER A 14 46.30 -16.74 52.09
N VAL A 15 46.52 -16.37 50.82
CA VAL A 15 45.44 -15.87 49.90
C VAL A 15 45.41 -16.65 48.59
N SER A 16 46.06 -17.84 48.54
CA SER A 16 46.07 -18.66 47.33
C SER A 16 45.01 -19.76 47.33
N GLY A 17 44.21 -19.90 48.39
CA GLY A 17 43.19 -20.96 48.52
C GLY A 17 41.74 -20.49 48.36
N LEU A 18 41.47 -19.17 48.38
CA LEU A 18 40.09 -18.67 48.31
C LEU A 18 39.71 -18.08 46.92
N LEU A 19 40.67 -17.93 46.02
CA LEU A 19 40.37 -17.41 44.67
C LEU A 19 39.99 -18.51 43.66
N THR A 20 40.22 -19.79 43.99
CA THR A 20 39.87 -20.93 43.16
C THR A 20 38.47 -21.50 43.45
N ALA A 21 37.84 -21.12 44.55
CA ALA A 21 36.48 -21.57 44.91
C ALA A 21 35.39 -20.54 44.50
N LEU A 22 35.75 -19.31 44.08
CA LEU A 22 34.80 -18.28 43.64
C LEU A 22 34.66 -18.22 42.13
N LEU A 23 35.37 -19.07 41.38
CA LEU A 23 35.29 -19.17 39.92
C LEU A 23 34.43 -20.35 39.42
N MET A 24 33.79 -21.11 40.34
CA MET A 24 32.92 -22.23 39.97
C MET A 24 31.44 -22.02 40.31
N SER A 25 30.99 -20.77 40.54
CA SER A 25 29.56 -20.45 40.67
C SER A 25 29.16 -19.23 39.83
N LEU A 26 29.71 -19.11 38.64
CA LEU A 26 29.00 -18.42 37.59
C LEU A 26 27.88 -19.38 37.18
N PRO A 27 26.59 -18.99 37.28
CA PRO A 27 25.57 -19.76 36.62
C PRO A 27 26.01 -19.79 35.16
N ALA A 28 26.21 -20.97 34.60
CA ALA A 28 26.27 -21.16 33.18
C ALA A 28 25.00 -20.44 32.66
N ALA A 29 25.17 -19.34 31.95
CA ALA A 29 24.12 -18.82 31.12
C ALA A 29 23.72 -20.03 30.27
N SER A 30 22.63 -20.68 30.64
CA SER A 30 22.02 -21.70 29.83
C SER A 30 21.71 -20.98 28.50
N ALA A 31 22.56 -21.20 27.50
CA ALA A 31 22.14 -20.97 26.14
C ALA A 31 20.81 -21.73 26.02
N PHE A 32 19.71 -21.02 25.83
CA PHE A 32 18.40 -21.62 25.63
C PHE A 32 18.52 -22.47 24.35
N ALA A 33 18.85 -23.75 24.54
CA ALA A 33 18.76 -24.74 23.49
C ALA A 33 17.29 -25.11 23.38
N MET A 34 16.81 -25.27 22.15
CA MET A 34 15.45 -25.71 21.88
C MET A 34 15.14 -27.02 22.65
N ASP A 35 13.91 -27.14 23.14
CA ASP A 35 13.43 -28.35 23.81
C ASP A 35 13.53 -29.57 22.87
N PRO A 36 13.77 -30.79 23.45
CA PRO A 36 13.75 -32.01 22.69
C PRO A 36 12.40 -32.16 21.94
N ILE A 37 12.46 -32.54 20.67
CA ILE A 37 11.25 -32.74 19.85
C ILE A 37 10.75 -34.19 19.90
N MET A 38 9.44 -34.38 19.73
CA MET A 38 8.80 -35.64 19.44
C MET A 38 8.43 -35.68 17.95
N PRO A 39 9.10 -36.52 17.14
CA PRO A 39 8.78 -36.65 15.72
C PRO A 39 7.34 -37.08 15.48
N TYR A 40 6.70 -36.54 14.43
CA TYR A 40 5.32 -36.88 14.04
C TYR A 40 5.10 -38.41 13.93
N GLY A 41 6.12 -39.13 13.45
CA GLY A 41 6.09 -40.60 13.34
C GLY A 41 5.89 -41.30 14.67
N GLU A 42 6.40 -40.74 15.78
CA GLU A 42 6.35 -41.32 17.13
C GLU A 42 5.08 -40.99 17.89
N VAL A 43 4.25 -40.05 17.40
CA VAL A 43 2.99 -39.68 18.05
C VAL A 43 1.92 -40.77 17.85
N TRP A 44 1.24 -41.15 18.93
CA TRP A 44 0.16 -42.15 18.90
C TRP A 44 -1.14 -41.58 19.48
N GLY A 45 -2.27 -42.10 19.02
CA GLY A 45 -3.57 -41.81 19.61
C GLY A 45 -3.69 -42.41 21.02
N GLY A 46 -4.27 -41.65 21.94
CA GLY A 46 -4.43 -42.06 23.34
C GLY A 46 -3.31 -41.58 24.28
N GLU A 47 -2.27 -40.97 23.74
CA GLU A 47 -1.23 -40.32 24.58
C GLU A 47 -1.78 -39.08 25.29
N VAL A 48 -1.28 -38.84 26.51
CA VAL A 48 -1.60 -37.65 27.30
C VAL A 48 -0.45 -36.65 27.15
N ALA A 49 -0.81 -35.45 26.73
CA ALA A 49 0.10 -34.33 26.53
C ALA A 49 -0.24 -33.17 27.48
N THR A 50 0.69 -32.25 27.66
CA THR A 50 0.48 -30.99 28.36
C THR A 50 0.70 -29.82 27.40
N CYS A 51 -0.24 -28.89 27.40
CA CYS A 51 -0.15 -27.65 26.64
C CYS A 51 0.06 -26.46 27.57
N TYR A 52 0.82 -25.47 27.14
CA TYR A 52 1.17 -24.31 27.97
C TYR A 52 0.72 -23.00 27.28
N THR A 53 0.09 -22.11 28.06
CA THR A 53 -0.43 -20.83 27.54
C THR A 53 -0.67 -19.84 28.66
N VAL A 54 -0.77 -18.55 28.34
CA VAL A 54 -1.22 -17.50 29.26
C VAL A 54 -2.67 -17.15 28.93
N VAL A 55 -3.56 -17.10 29.93
CA VAL A 55 -5.00 -16.82 29.73
C VAL A 55 -5.51 -15.60 30.51
N ASP A 56 -4.71 -15.03 31.40
CA ASP A 56 -5.11 -13.94 32.27
C ASP A 56 -4.02 -12.87 32.41
N GLY A 57 -4.35 -11.81 33.11
CA GLY A 57 -3.45 -10.65 33.34
C GLY A 57 -2.28 -10.90 34.27
N THR A 58 -2.13 -12.11 34.85
CA THR A 58 -0.97 -12.43 35.68
C THR A 58 0.31 -12.59 34.87
N GLY A 59 0.16 -12.97 33.58
CA GLY A 59 1.27 -13.27 32.68
C GLY A 59 1.91 -14.63 32.95
N GLU A 60 1.37 -15.42 33.89
CA GLU A 60 1.90 -16.76 34.20
C GLU A 60 1.50 -17.75 33.09
N ILE A 61 2.48 -18.55 32.64
CA ILE A 61 2.27 -19.65 31.72
C ILE A 61 1.63 -20.80 32.48
N GLN A 62 0.42 -21.14 32.12
CA GLN A 62 -0.40 -22.16 32.80
C GLN A 62 -0.52 -23.42 31.96
N PRO A 63 -0.40 -24.63 32.55
CA PRO A 63 -0.57 -25.88 31.89
C PRO A 63 -2.03 -26.31 31.82
N PHE A 64 -2.39 -27.02 30.75
CA PHE A 64 -3.64 -27.79 30.67
C PHE A 64 -3.42 -29.14 30.00
N ARG A 65 -4.29 -30.08 30.29
CA ARG A 65 -4.23 -31.44 29.77
C ARG A 65 -4.75 -31.49 28.34
N VAL A 66 -4.07 -32.26 27.51
CA VAL A 66 -4.44 -32.58 26.12
C VAL A 66 -4.39 -34.08 25.91
N ASP A 67 -5.47 -34.65 25.40
CA ASP A 67 -5.52 -36.05 24.98
C ASP A 67 -5.36 -36.10 23.45
N LEU A 68 -4.31 -36.76 22.95
CA LEU A 68 -4.06 -36.93 21.53
C LEU A 68 -5.02 -37.98 20.95
N ILE A 69 -5.82 -37.63 19.94
CA ILE A 69 -6.83 -38.50 19.38
C ILE A 69 -6.24 -39.31 18.21
N GLY A 70 -5.54 -38.67 17.32
CA GLY A 70 -4.97 -39.34 16.16
C GLY A 70 -4.30 -38.40 15.18
N LYS A 71 -3.56 -38.98 14.25
CA LYS A 71 -2.85 -38.27 13.18
C LYS A 71 -3.73 -38.12 11.96
N MET A 72 -3.62 -36.99 11.29
CA MET A 72 -4.24 -36.69 10.02
C MET A 72 -3.17 -36.27 9.01
N ASP A 73 -3.11 -36.98 7.91
CA ASP A 73 -2.17 -36.69 6.83
C ASP A 73 -2.97 -36.15 5.62
N GLY A 74 -2.67 -34.95 5.19
CA GLY A 74 -3.28 -34.29 4.04
C GLY A 74 -2.91 -34.89 2.69
N GLY A 75 -2.14 -35.98 2.67
CA GLY A 75 -1.66 -36.63 1.46
C GLY A 75 -0.51 -35.88 0.80
N LYS A 76 -0.27 -36.14 -0.49
CA LYS A 76 0.87 -35.56 -1.21
C LYS A 76 0.70 -34.02 -1.34
N GLY A 77 1.51 -33.28 -0.59
CA GLY A 77 1.48 -31.81 -0.57
C GLY A 77 0.46 -31.20 0.36
N GLY A 78 -0.30 -32.00 1.12
CA GLY A 78 -1.20 -31.53 2.17
C GLY A 78 -0.50 -31.41 3.51
N SER A 79 -1.05 -30.57 4.39
CA SER A 79 -0.53 -30.36 5.74
C SER A 79 -0.79 -31.56 6.63
N ARG A 80 0.19 -31.94 7.43
CA ARG A 80 0.01 -32.92 8.51
C ARG A 80 -0.60 -32.21 9.72
N SER A 81 -1.48 -32.90 10.42
CA SER A 81 -2.02 -32.40 11.68
C SER A 81 -2.27 -33.54 12.67
N ILE A 82 -2.40 -33.20 13.95
CA ILE A 82 -2.77 -34.12 15.00
C ILE A 82 -4.06 -33.62 15.64
N MET A 83 -5.10 -34.43 15.61
CA MET A 83 -6.35 -34.13 16.28
C MET A 83 -6.19 -34.37 17.78
N ALA A 84 -6.66 -33.44 18.60
CA ALA A 84 -6.51 -33.49 20.04
C ALA A 84 -7.72 -32.91 20.77
N ARG A 85 -7.86 -33.23 22.04
CA ARG A 85 -8.90 -32.73 22.93
C ARG A 85 -8.30 -32.12 24.19
N ALA A 86 -8.67 -30.88 24.48
CA ALA A 86 -8.31 -30.19 25.70
C ALA A 86 -9.24 -30.56 26.87
N SER A 87 -8.69 -30.60 28.09
CA SER A 87 -9.45 -30.86 29.33
C SER A 87 -8.76 -30.24 30.55
N GLY A 88 -9.46 -30.21 31.68
CA GLY A 88 -8.98 -29.69 32.94
C GLY A 88 -9.55 -28.35 33.34
N SER A 89 -9.26 -27.92 34.58
CA SER A 89 -9.90 -26.74 35.19
C SER A 89 -9.69 -25.44 34.39
N LEU A 90 -8.51 -25.25 33.81
CA LEU A 90 -8.21 -24.08 32.99
C LEU A 90 -9.13 -24.01 31.76
N ILE A 91 -9.33 -25.14 31.08
CA ILE A 91 -10.15 -25.26 29.89
C ILE A 91 -11.65 -25.15 30.22
N GLU A 92 -12.06 -25.67 31.37
CA GLU A 92 -13.43 -25.47 31.88
C GLU A 92 -13.69 -24.01 32.22
N GLN A 93 -12.73 -23.32 32.85
CA GLN A 93 -12.82 -21.88 33.16
C GLN A 93 -12.90 -21.01 31.91
N THR A 94 -12.15 -21.32 30.87
CA THR A 94 -12.15 -20.57 29.61
C THR A 94 -13.34 -20.94 28.70
N GLY A 95 -14.02 -22.04 28.97
CA GLY A 95 -15.09 -22.56 28.13
C GLY A 95 -14.60 -23.29 26.88
N GLY A 96 -13.34 -23.69 26.85
CA GLY A 96 -12.69 -24.39 25.74
C GLY A 96 -11.41 -23.73 25.25
N VAL A 97 -10.93 -24.16 24.11
CA VAL A 97 -9.80 -23.59 23.39
C VAL A 97 -10.21 -22.26 22.76
N LEU A 98 -9.39 -21.23 22.92
CA LEU A 98 -9.70 -19.86 22.55
C LEU A 98 -8.86 -19.40 21.34
N GLN A 99 -9.39 -18.50 20.53
CA GLN A 99 -8.58 -17.70 19.60
C GLN A 99 -7.51 -16.94 20.40
N GLY A 100 -6.25 -16.90 19.89
CA GLY A 100 -5.11 -16.36 20.61
C GLY A 100 -4.34 -17.38 21.45
N MET A 101 -4.87 -18.61 21.67
CA MET A 101 -4.08 -19.74 22.13
C MET A 101 -3.26 -20.40 21.02
N SER A 102 -3.48 -20.02 19.77
CA SER A 102 -2.71 -20.48 18.61
C SER A 102 -1.20 -20.30 18.85
N GLY A 103 -0.43 -21.37 18.63
CA GLY A 103 1.00 -21.42 18.92
C GLY A 103 1.35 -22.03 20.28
N SER A 104 0.38 -22.25 21.19
CA SER A 104 0.65 -22.87 22.48
C SER A 104 1.36 -24.22 22.31
N PRO A 105 2.57 -24.39 22.93
CA PRO A 105 3.36 -25.60 22.75
C PRO A 105 2.76 -26.78 23.49
N ILE A 106 2.85 -27.96 22.87
CA ILE A 106 2.30 -29.20 23.39
C ILE A 106 3.40 -30.23 23.54
N TYR A 107 3.49 -30.80 24.74
CA TYR A 107 4.56 -31.75 25.13
C TYR A 107 4.00 -33.11 25.55
N VAL A 108 4.67 -34.16 25.11
CA VAL A 108 4.53 -35.53 25.62
C VAL A 108 5.87 -35.92 26.24
N ASP A 109 5.87 -36.30 27.52
CA ASP A 109 7.06 -36.70 28.27
C ASP A 109 8.25 -35.71 28.14
N GLY A 110 7.95 -34.39 28.17
CA GLY A 110 8.94 -33.32 28.06
C GLY A 110 9.48 -33.10 26.65
N ARG A 111 8.95 -33.77 25.64
CA ARG A 111 9.31 -33.58 24.23
C ARG A 111 8.22 -32.80 23.50
N LEU A 112 8.63 -31.74 22.78
CA LEU A 112 7.73 -30.86 22.02
C LEU A 112 7.15 -31.58 20.80
N VAL A 113 5.84 -31.75 20.79
CA VAL A 113 5.07 -32.37 19.71
C VAL A 113 4.75 -31.36 18.61
N GLY A 114 4.33 -30.15 18.99
CA GLY A 114 3.89 -29.13 18.05
C GLY A 114 3.15 -27.98 18.73
N ALA A 115 2.39 -27.25 17.93
CA ALA A 115 1.66 -26.05 18.31
C ALA A 115 0.14 -26.26 18.17
N LEU A 116 -0.63 -25.81 19.13
CA LEU A 116 -2.06 -25.60 18.97
C LEU A 116 -2.29 -24.65 17.79
N ALA A 117 -3.01 -25.08 16.75
CA ALA A 117 -3.14 -24.32 15.50
C ALA A 117 -4.57 -23.87 15.21
N ALA A 118 -5.52 -24.78 15.19
CA ALA A 118 -6.88 -24.48 14.76
C ALA A 118 -7.92 -25.26 15.56
N GLY A 119 -9.06 -24.61 15.83
CA GLY A 119 -10.30 -25.28 16.24
C GLY A 119 -11.17 -25.57 15.04
N ILE A 120 -12.22 -26.35 15.22
CA ILE A 120 -13.27 -26.55 14.21
C ILE A 120 -14.36 -25.52 14.49
N LYS A 121 -14.65 -24.66 13.51
CA LYS A 121 -15.69 -23.64 13.61
C LYS A 121 -17.05 -24.32 13.88
N ASP A 122 -17.81 -23.75 14.81
CA ASP A 122 -19.15 -24.21 15.21
C ASP A 122 -19.22 -25.65 15.78
N MET A 123 -18.06 -26.22 16.13
CA MET A 123 -17.98 -27.53 16.83
C MET A 123 -17.57 -27.39 18.29
N ALA A 124 -17.50 -28.53 18.99
CA ALA A 124 -17.15 -28.55 20.41
C ALA A 124 -15.86 -27.82 20.71
N PRO A 125 -15.85 -26.81 21.61
CA PRO A 125 -14.71 -25.91 21.84
C PRO A 125 -13.50 -26.60 22.48
N TYR A 126 -13.59 -27.88 22.77
CA TYR A 126 -12.53 -28.67 23.39
C TYR A 126 -11.66 -29.44 22.39
N THR A 127 -12.10 -29.58 21.13
CA THR A 127 -11.38 -30.32 20.10
C THR A 127 -10.63 -29.33 19.18
N PHE A 128 -9.38 -29.64 18.86
CA PHE A 128 -8.53 -28.79 18.06
C PHE A 128 -7.48 -29.60 17.29
N PHE A 129 -6.74 -28.93 16.42
CA PHE A 129 -5.65 -29.49 15.65
C PHE A 129 -4.31 -28.91 16.09
N ILE A 130 -3.29 -29.76 16.05
CA ILE A 130 -1.90 -29.43 16.35
C ILE A 130 -1.11 -29.45 15.05
N THR A 131 -0.38 -28.38 14.75
CA THR A 131 0.65 -28.38 13.71
C THR A 131 1.90 -29.06 14.28
N PRO A 132 2.42 -30.15 13.68
CA PRO A 132 3.62 -30.83 14.15
C PRO A 132 4.83 -29.90 14.14
N ILE A 133 5.68 -29.98 15.17
CA ILE A 133 6.89 -29.15 15.26
C ILE A 133 7.84 -29.36 14.08
N GLU A 134 7.91 -30.59 13.54
CA GLU A 134 8.72 -30.91 12.35
C GLU A 134 8.32 -30.10 11.12
N ASP A 135 7.05 -29.67 11.01
CA ASP A 135 6.54 -28.87 9.90
C ASP A 135 6.78 -27.36 10.13
N MET A 136 7.00 -26.96 11.38
CA MET A 136 7.32 -25.57 11.74
C MET A 136 8.82 -25.25 11.65
N LEU A 137 9.67 -26.19 12.07
CA LEU A 137 11.13 -26.00 12.13
C LEU A 137 11.78 -25.54 10.81
N PRO A 138 11.36 -26.01 9.62
CA PRO A 138 11.91 -25.54 8.37
C PRO A 138 11.79 -24.04 8.15
N LEU A 139 10.84 -23.35 8.79
CA LEU A 139 10.65 -21.90 8.69
C LEU A 139 11.90 -21.12 9.10
N TRP A 140 12.71 -21.65 10.05
CA TRP A 140 13.96 -21.04 10.48
C TRP A 140 15.10 -21.11 9.46
N SER A 141 14.95 -21.95 8.42
CA SER A 141 15.97 -22.19 7.40
C SER A 141 15.58 -21.58 6.05
N LEU A 142 14.38 -21.03 5.92
CA LEU A 142 13.91 -20.42 4.68
C LEU A 142 14.66 -19.12 4.39
N PRO A 143 14.80 -18.75 3.11
CA PRO A 143 15.42 -17.50 2.70
C PRO A 143 14.78 -16.30 3.39
N ASP A 144 15.62 -15.36 3.81
CA ASP A 144 15.22 -14.16 4.53
C ASP A 144 15.50 -12.91 3.68
N ASN A 145 14.46 -12.15 3.36
CA ASN A 145 14.56 -10.90 2.59
C ASN A 145 14.57 -9.67 3.51
N LYS A 146 15.54 -9.61 4.38
CA LYS A 146 15.72 -8.58 5.42
C LYS A 146 15.72 -7.13 4.91
N ASN A 147 16.17 -6.91 3.67
CA ASN A 147 16.36 -5.57 3.13
C ASN A 147 15.23 -5.10 2.20
N LYS A 148 14.15 -5.87 2.09
CA LYS A 148 13.01 -5.51 1.25
C LYS A 148 12.44 -4.13 1.65
N GLY A 149 12.30 -3.24 0.67
CA GLY A 149 11.78 -1.88 0.88
C GLY A 149 12.66 -0.94 1.70
N ARG A 150 13.86 -1.36 2.10
CA ARG A 150 14.75 -0.56 2.92
C ARG A 150 15.33 0.62 2.14
N LEU A 151 14.96 1.83 2.56
CA LEU A 151 15.50 3.07 2.04
C LEU A 151 15.73 4.07 3.18
N SER A 152 16.99 4.48 3.41
CA SER A 152 17.29 5.55 4.35
C SER A 152 17.30 6.92 3.65
N ILE A 153 17.20 8.00 4.41
CA ILE A 153 17.33 9.36 3.88
C ILE A 153 18.71 9.59 3.24
N PHE A 154 19.75 8.90 3.73
CA PHE A 154 21.10 8.99 3.16
C PHE A 154 21.20 8.27 1.82
N ASP A 155 20.58 7.07 1.71
CA ASP A 155 20.52 6.33 0.47
C ASP A 155 19.73 7.10 -0.60
N LEU A 156 18.63 7.74 -0.21
CA LEU A 156 17.84 8.59 -1.08
C LEU A 156 18.66 9.81 -1.58
N LYS A 157 19.39 10.49 -0.71
CA LYS A 157 20.28 11.59 -1.10
C LYS A 157 21.34 11.13 -2.10
N LYS A 158 22.00 10.01 -1.81
CA LYS A 158 22.98 9.42 -2.71
C LYS A 158 22.37 9.07 -4.07
N TYR A 159 21.17 8.47 -4.07
CA TYR A 159 20.42 8.18 -5.30
C TYR A 159 20.15 9.44 -6.12
N GLN A 160 19.73 10.54 -5.48
CA GLN A 160 19.49 11.83 -6.13
C GLN A 160 20.78 12.41 -6.74
N GLU A 161 21.90 12.38 -5.99
CA GLU A 161 23.21 12.85 -6.45
C GLU A 161 23.71 12.03 -7.65
N ASP A 162 23.57 10.71 -7.61
CA ASP A 162 23.97 9.82 -8.70
C ASP A 162 23.12 10.04 -9.96
N LYS A 163 21.83 10.29 -9.80
CA LYS A 163 20.93 10.63 -10.92
C LYS A 163 21.25 12.00 -11.52
N ALA A 164 21.53 13.01 -10.68
CA ALA A 164 21.91 14.33 -11.14
C ALA A 164 23.23 14.30 -11.94
N LYS A 165 24.24 13.55 -11.46
CA LYS A 165 25.51 13.36 -12.17
C LYS A 165 25.30 12.69 -13.54
N LYS A 166 24.51 11.62 -13.59
CA LYS A 166 24.21 10.93 -14.86
C LYS A 166 23.50 11.85 -15.86
N ALA A 167 22.52 12.64 -15.40
CA ALA A 167 21.84 13.61 -16.26
C ALA A 167 22.80 14.68 -16.79
N GLU A 168 23.72 15.15 -15.96
CA GLU A 168 24.76 16.11 -16.39
C GLU A 168 25.75 15.50 -17.39
N GLU A 169 26.16 14.23 -17.21
CA GLU A 169 27.02 13.51 -18.14
C GLU A 169 26.32 13.25 -19.50
N GLU A 170 25.04 12.90 -19.48
CA GLU A 170 24.22 12.74 -20.68
C GLU A 170 24.05 14.07 -21.42
N ALA A 171 23.77 15.16 -20.71
CA ALA A 171 23.71 16.50 -21.30
C ALA A 171 25.03 16.93 -21.94
N LYS A 172 26.16 16.65 -21.28
CA LYS A 172 27.50 16.93 -21.84
C LYS A 172 27.79 16.08 -23.10
N LYS A 173 27.39 14.80 -23.13
CA LYS A 173 27.52 13.94 -24.31
C LYS A 173 26.69 14.44 -25.49
N ASN A 174 25.45 14.83 -25.22
CA ASN A 174 24.57 15.34 -26.26
C ASN A 174 25.07 16.68 -26.83
N ALA A 175 25.54 17.61 -25.97
CA ALA A 175 26.16 18.87 -26.40
C ALA A 175 27.43 18.65 -27.24
N LYS A 176 28.24 17.59 -26.94
CA LYS A 176 29.42 17.26 -27.72
C LYS A 176 29.07 16.67 -29.09
N ALA A 177 28.04 15.80 -29.15
CA ALA A 177 27.52 15.24 -30.39
C ALA A 177 26.92 16.31 -31.32
N GLU A 178 26.25 17.34 -30.75
CA GLU A 178 25.75 18.48 -31.51
C GLU A 178 26.89 19.37 -32.02
N GLY A 179 27.96 19.52 -31.25
CA GLY A 179 29.18 20.27 -31.66
C GLY A 179 29.96 19.59 -32.78
N GLU A 180 30.03 18.26 -32.78
CA GLU A 180 30.69 17.48 -33.86
C GLU A 180 29.85 17.43 -35.15
N SER A 181 28.51 17.36 -35.04
CA SER A 181 27.60 17.45 -36.20
C SER A 181 27.62 18.85 -36.87
N ALA A 182 27.90 19.92 -36.11
CA ALA A 182 28.00 21.27 -36.64
C ALA A 182 29.37 21.55 -37.31
N ALA A 183 30.39 20.73 -37.04
CA ALA A 183 31.72 20.86 -37.61
C ALA A 183 31.89 20.12 -38.96
N GLU A 184 31.10 19.07 -39.22
CA GLU A 184 31.12 18.29 -40.46
C GLU A 184 30.27 18.90 -41.60
N GLY A 185 29.50 19.98 -41.33
CA GLY A 185 28.58 20.61 -42.29
C GLY A 185 29.20 21.70 -43.19
N LYS A 186 30.55 21.84 -43.25
CA LYS A 186 31.21 22.82 -44.13
C LYS A 186 32.34 22.16 -44.92
N GLN A 187 32.00 21.43 -45.96
CA GLN A 187 32.79 21.28 -47.19
C GLN A 187 31.97 20.55 -48.27
N ASP A 188 31.99 21.21 -49.45
CA ASP A 188 31.81 20.72 -50.80
C ASP A 188 30.41 20.52 -51.36
N ALA A 189 30.10 21.45 -52.24
CA ALA A 189 29.13 21.28 -53.32
C ALA A 189 29.78 20.46 -54.46
N PRO A 190 29.06 19.49 -55.10
CA PRO A 190 29.51 18.84 -56.29
C PRO A 190 28.66 19.19 -57.51
N GLU A 191 29.38 19.23 -58.61
CA GLU A 191 28.90 19.29 -59.97
C GLU A 191 28.02 18.11 -60.38
N THR A 192 27.16 18.42 -61.28
CA THR A 192 26.25 17.57 -62.04
C THR A 192 26.95 16.54 -62.92
N GLU A 193 26.46 15.30 -62.99
CA GLU A 193 26.33 14.57 -64.25
C GLU A 193 25.25 13.49 -64.24
N LYS A 194 24.62 13.38 -65.42
CA LYS A 194 23.50 12.52 -65.82
C LYS A 194 23.98 11.07 -66.09
N ALA A 195 23.09 10.08 -65.88
CA ALA A 195 22.67 9.05 -66.86
C ALA A 195 21.88 7.95 -66.12
N ALA A 196 20.65 7.80 -66.48
CA ALA A 196 20.03 6.81 -67.39
C ALA A 196 19.88 5.39 -66.77
N ALA A 197 18.62 5.10 -66.59
CA ALA A 197 17.79 3.91 -66.75
C ALA A 197 18.48 2.52 -66.91
N GLU A 198 18.00 1.55 -66.16
CA GLU A 198 17.46 0.31 -66.76
C GLU A 198 16.54 -0.44 -65.78
N VAL A 199 15.43 -0.90 -66.37
CA VAL A 199 14.36 -1.71 -65.80
C VAL A 199 14.78 -3.18 -65.96
N ASP A 200 14.51 -4.05 -65.00
CA ASP A 200 14.05 -5.39 -65.35
C ASP A 200 13.13 -6.00 -64.28
N GLU A 201 12.07 -6.56 -64.81
CA GLU A 201 11.01 -7.32 -64.17
C GLU A 201 11.44 -8.76 -63.91
N THR A 202 10.82 -9.38 -62.96
CA THR A 202 10.21 -10.73 -62.91
C THR A 202 10.07 -11.12 -61.46
N GLY A 203 8.91 -11.36 -60.85
CA GLY A 203 7.80 -12.18 -61.28
C GLY A 203 7.71 -13.44 -60.46
N LYS A 204 6.75 -13.52 -59.56
CA LYS A 204 5.87 -14.64 -59.26
C LYS A 204 5.54 -14.86 -57.79
N ALA A 205 4.28 -14.62 -57.48
CA ALA A 205 3.56 -15.37 -56.44
C ALA A 205 3.17 -16.78 -56.97
N PRO A 206 2.79 -17.72 -56.09
CA PRO A 206 1.39 -18.17 -56.13
C PRO A 206 0.79 -18.30 -54.73
N ALA A 207 -0.46 -17.86 -54.51
CA ALA A 207 -1.75 -18.53 -54.73
C ALA A 207 -1.99 -19.66 -53.70
N ALA A 208 -2.83 -19.38 -52.68
CA ALA A 208 -4.24 -19.68 -52.50
C ALA A 208 -4.60 -21.15 -52.26
N ALA A 209 -5.27 -21.41 -51.16
CA ALA A 209 -6.37 -22.36 -51.14
C ALA A 209 -7.37 -21.95 -50.03
N GLU A 210 -8.57 -21.80 -50.51
CA GLU A 210 -9.83 -21.59 -49.83
C GLU A 210 -10.31 -22.84 -49.07
N ALA A 211 -11.18 -22.66 -48.12
CA ALA A 211 -12.59 -23.01 -48.00
C ALA A 211 -12.91 -23.33 -46.54
N ASP A 212 -14.02 -23.14 -45.95
CA ASP A 212 -15.39 -22.73 -46.28
C ASP A 212 -16.20 -22.71 -44.95
N SER A 213 -17.13 -21.79 -44.87
CA SER A 213 -18.45 -21.79 -44.22
C SER A 213 -18.60 -22.30 -42.78
N GLY A 214 -19.32 -21.74 -41.85
CA GLY A 214 -20.48 -20.87 -41.92
C GLY A 214 -21.28 -20.92 -40.65
N LYS A 215 -22.03 -19.86 -40.43
CA LYS A 215 -23.22 -19.74 -39.57
C LYS A 215 -23.09 -19.27 -38.12
N LYS A 216 -23.46 -17.99 -38.00
CA LYS A 216 -24.24 -17.42 -36.89
C LYS A 216 -25.69 -17.95 -36.93
N PRO A 217 -26.40 -18.03 -35.79
CA PRO A 217 -27.36 -16.97 -35.51
C PRO A 217 -27.39 -16.60 -33.99
N GLU A 218 -27.52 -15.33 -33.65
CA GLU A 218 -28.77 -14.56 -33.43
C GLU A 218 -29.42 -14.74 -32.06
N ALA A 219 -29.62 -13.63 -31.41
CA ALA A 219 -30.17 -13.35 -30.09
C ALA A 219 -31.67 -13.66 -29.95
N ALA A 220 -32.10 -13.96 -28.73
CA ALA A 220 -33.39 -13.54 -28.18
C ALA A 220 -33.45 -13.74 -26.65
N GLU A 221 -33.74 -12.70 -25.92
CA GLU A 221 -34.45 -12.66 -24.65
C GLU A 221 -35.97 -12.48 -24.94
N PRO A 222 -36.86 -12.46 -23.94
CA PRO A 222 -37.06 -13.25 -22.72
C PRO A 222 -38.50 -13.84 -22.61
N ALA A 223 -38.79 -14.66 -21.64
CA ALA A 223 -40.11 -14.67 -20.97
C ALA A 223 -40.15 -15.57 -19.73
N GLN A 224 -40.80 -15.07 -18.71
CA GLN A 224 -41.26 -15.73 -17.51
C GLN A 224 -42.34 -16.78 -17.85
N GLU A 225 -42.44 -17.84 -17.08
CA GLU A 225 -43.69 -18.22 -16.38
C GLU A 225 -43.56 -19.53 -15.59
N GLU A 226 -44.30 -19.55 -14.57
CA GLU A 226 -44.57 -20.42 -13.42
C GLU A 226 -44.83 -21.91 -13.69
N ALA A 227 -44.47 -22.66 -12.66
CA ALA A 227 -45.30 -23.53 -11.83
C ALA A 227 -45.35 -25.05 -12.08
N ILE A 228 -45.22 -25.72 -10.93
CA ILE A 228 -45.85 -26.96 -10.45
C ILE A 228 -45.15 -28.30 -10.75
N GLY A 229 -44.53 -28.79 -9.69
CA GLY A 229 -44.77 -30.06 -9.01
C GLY A 229 -44.42 -31.36 -9.71
N ALA A 230 -43.41 -32.05 -9.15
CA ALA A 230 -43.53 -33.48 -8.81
C ALA A 230 -42.29 -33.99 -8.07
N ASP A 231 -42.55 -34.48 -6.92
CA ASP A 231 -41.82 -35.35 -6.05
C ASP A 231 -40.93 -36.38 -6.77
N LYS A 232 -39.63 -36.41 -6.41
CA LYS A 232 -38.82 -37.63 -6.38
C LYS A 232 -37.75 -37.52 -5.30
N THR A 233 -37.99 -38.20 -4.22
CA THR A 233 -37.04 -38.64 -3.21
C THR A 233 -35.74 -39.16 -3.80
N GLY A 234 -34.65 -38.53 -3.42
CA GLY A 234 -33.28 -38.96 -3.63
C GLY A 234 -32.39 -38.06 -2.79
N ALA A 235 -32.10 -38.53 -1.56
CA ALA A 235 -31.23 -37.82 -0.65
C ALA A 235 -29.79 -37.82 -1.19
N ASP A 236 -29.37 -36.71 -1.79
CA ASP A 236 -28.02 -36.24 -1.73
C ASP A 236 -28.04 -35.06 -0.76
N GLU A 237 -27.71 -35.32 0.49
CA GLU A 237 -27.32 -34.26 1.42
C GLU A 237 -26.12 -33.55 0.79
N PRO A 238 -26.13 -32.21 0.67
CA PRO A 238 -24.94 -31.51 0.27
C PRO A 238 -23.89 -31.80 1.33
N VAL A 239 -22.82 -32.48 0.92
CA VAL A 239 -21.55 -32.49 1.66
C VAL A 239 -21.26 -31.03 1.97
N ALA A 240 -21.36 -30.66 3.25
CA ALA A 240 -21.05 -29.33 3.71
C ALA A 240 -19.66 -28.99 3.11
N GLU A 241 -19.62 -28.00 2.22
CA GLU A 241 -18.36 -27.43 1.79
C GLU A 241 -17.62 -27.05 3.06
N MET A 242 -16.57 -27.80 3.39
CA MET A 242 -15.62 -27.38 4.39
C MET A 242 -15.12 -26.03 3.91
N GLU A 243 -15.61 -24.94 4.53
CA GLU A 243 -15.07 -23.60 4.29
C GLU A 243 -13.57 -23.70 4.49
N LYS A 244 -12.84 -23.60 3.40
CA LYS A 244 -11.39 -23.59 3.34
C LYS A 244 -10.91 -22.41 4.15
N GLU A 245 -10.11 -22.72 5.16
CA GLU A 245 -9.24 -21.88 5.97
C GLU A 245 -9.93 -21.14 7.15
N PRO A 246 -9.34 -21.21 8.33
CA PRO A 246 -9.73 -20.34 9.43
C PRO A 246 -9.48 -18.89 9.01
N LYS A 247 -10.52 -18.06 9.07
CA LYS A 247 -10.39 -16.62 8.81
C LYS A 247 -9.35 -16.07 9.76
N SER A 248 -8.25 -15.51 9.20
CA SER A 248 -7.25 -14.83 9.99
C SER A 248 -7.91 -13.69 10.77
N THR A 249 -7.61 -13.59 12.07
CA THR A 249 -8.17 -12.53 12.92
C THR A 249 -7.16 -11.42 13.06
N LEU A 250 -7.54 -10.22 12.63
CA LEU A 250 -6.78 -9.00 12.85
C LEU A 250 -7.30 -8.27 14.08
N PHE A 251 -6.40 -7.91 14.94
CA PHE A 251 -6.64 -7.03 16.07
C PHE A 251 -6.26 -5.61 15.69
N PHE A 252 -7.05 -4.64 16.11
CA PHE A 252 -6.84 -3.23 15.81
C PHE A 252 -7.01 -2.37 17.06
N SER A 253 -6.27 -1.26 17.09
CA SER A 253 -6.37 -0.26 18.15
C SER A 253 -6.22 1.15 17.58
N GLY A 254 -6.83 2.12 18.25
CA GLY A 254 -6.78 3.53 17.86
C GLY A 254 -7.85 3.97 16.86
N PHE A 255 -8.49 3.05 16.15
CA PHE A 255 -9.54 3.33 15.16
C PHE A 255 -10.89 3.58 15.83
N ASN A 256 -11.64 4.56 15.33
CA ASN A 256 -13.07 4.67 15.57
C ASN A 256 -13.86 3.78 14.58
N THR A 257 -15.17 3.72 14.72
CA THR A 257 -16.02 2.83 13.89
C THR A 257 -15.85 3.12 12.40
N SER A 258 -15.88 4.39 11.97
CA SER A 258 -15.75 4.78 10.56
C SER A 258 -14.36 4.41 10.03
N GLY A 259 -13.30 4.67 10.81
CA GLY A 259 -11.92 4.30 10.45
C GLY A 259 -11.75 2.80 10.29
N LEU A 260 -12.36 2.00 11.18
CA LEU A 260 -12.33 0.56 11.08
C LEU A 260 -13.10 0.04 9.86
N ASP A 261 -14.27 0.57 9.59
CA ASP A 261 -15.09 0.14 8.44
C ASP A 261 -14.40 0.47 7.11
N TYR A 262 -13.73 1.61 7.04
CA TYR A 262 -12.90 1.95 5.88
C TYR A 262 -11.72 0.97 5.71
N LEU A 263 -11.01 0.69 6.81
CA LEU A 263 -9.89 -0.26 6.82
C LEU A 263 -10.34 -1.66 6.39
N LYS A 264 -11.46 -2.16 6.91
CA LYS A 264 -12.06 -3.46 6.53
C LYS A 264 -12.33 -3.53 5.04
N LYS A 265 -13.03 -2.55 4.49
CA LYS A 265 -13.36 -2.49 3.05
C LYS A 265 -12.11 -2.43 2.17
N SER A 266 -11.06 -1.75 2.64
CA SER A 266 -9.82 -1.57 1.89
C SER A 266 -8.91 -2.78 1.92
N LEU A 267 -8.76 -3.45 3.09
CA LEU A 267 -7.88 -4.61 3.27
C LEU A 267 -8.55 -5.93 2.88
N ASP A 268 -9.83 -6.03 3.11
CA ASP A 268 -10.56 -7.29 2.97
C ASP A 268 -11.89 -7.13 2.22
N PRO A 269 -11.84 -6.78 0.93
CA PRO A 269 -13.05 -6.61 0.11
C PRO A 269 -13.85 -7.90 -0.05
N LYS A 270 -13.25 -9.07 0.25
CA LYS A 270 -13.90 -10.39 0.14
C LYS A 270 -14.47 -10.92 1.46
N GLY A 271 -14.20 -10.23 2.58
CA GLY A 271 -14.66 -10.64 3.91
C GLY A 271 -14.00 -11.90 4.46
N ALA A 272 -12.72 -12.14 4.07
CA ALA A 272 -11.94 -13.29 4.51
C ALA A 272 -11.29 -13.10 5.90
N LEU A 273 -11.25 -11.86 6.41
CA LEU A 273 -10.65 -11.53 7.69
C LEU A 273 -11.70 -11.23 8.77
N SER A 274 -11.37 -11.56 10.00
CA SER A 274 -12.12 -11.12 11.18
C SER A 274 -11.39 -9.96 11.84
N PHE A 275 -12.12 -8.96 12.33
CA PHE A 275 -11.52 -7.77 12.97
C PHE A 275 -12.03 -7.64 14.40
N VAL A 276 -11.09 -7.58 15.35
CA VAL A 276 -11.37 -7.56 16.78
C VAL A 276 -10.67 -6.37 17.43
N PRO A 277 -11.36 -5.59 18.28
CA PRO A 277 -10.73 -4.51 19.02
C PRO A 277 -9.67 -5.04 19.98
N MET A 278 -8.58 -4.31 20.10
CA MET A 278 -7.47 -4.59 21.00
C MET A 278 -7.14 -3.32 21.78
N GLY A 279 -6.66 -3.47 23.02
CA GLY A 279 -6.09 -2.37 23.77
C GLY A 279 -4.64 -2.10 23.40
N ILE A 280 -4.14 -0.95 23.82
CA ILE A 280 -2.72 -0.62 23.87
C ILE A 280 -2.32 -0.59 25.35
N GLU A 281 -1.15 -1.14 25.66
CA GLU A 281 -0.64 -1.10 27.03
C GLU A 281 -0.42 0.34 27.48
N ALA A 282 -1.13 0.75 28.54
CA ALA A 282 -1.09 2.12 29.02
C ALA A 282 0.32 2.47 29.58
N GLY A 283 0.90 3.56 29.09
CA GLY A 283 2.12 4.16 29.63
C GLY A 283 3.44 3.75 28.97
N GLN A 284 3.44 2.77 28.09
CA GLN A 284 4.59 2.51 27.20
C GLN A 284 4.16 2.88 25.78
N GLY A 285 4.75 3.93 25.22
CA GLY A 285 4.45 4.26 23.84
C GLY A 285 4.63 3.02 22.98
N PHE A 286 3.61 2.61 22.25
CA PHE A 286 3.58 1.44 21.35
C PHE A 286 4.71 1.45 20.31
N LEU A 287 5.50 2.50 20.26
CA LEU A 287 6.74 2.63 19.49
C LEU A 287 7.98 2.27 20.28
N ALA A 288 7.85 1.87 21.57
CA ALA A 288 8.98 1.42 22.36
C ALA A 288 9.60 0.18 21.73
N THR A 289 10.92 0.12 21.76
CA THR A 289 11.71 -0.96 21.19
C THR A 289 12.53 -1.62 22.30
N ARG A 290 12.38 -2.91 22.49
CA ARG A 290 13.15 -3.69 23.48
C ARG A 290 14.08 -4.66 22.78
N TYR A 291 15.37 -4.36 22.82
CA TYR A 291 16.41 -5.18 22.16
C TYR A 291 16.75 -6.49 22.90
N ASN A 292 16.53 -6.52 24.21
CA ASN A 292 16.86 -7.63 25.08
C ASN A 292 15.59 -8.29 25.64
N ALA A 293 14.55 -8.40 24.82
CA ALA A 293 13.37 -9.15 25.20
C ALA A 293 13.67 -10.65 25.18
N GLU A 294 13.16 -11.33 26.17
CA GLU A 294 13.23 -12.79 26.28
C GLU A 294 11.81 -13.33 26.12
N LEU A 295 11.69 -14.39 25.36
CA LEU A 295 10.47 -15.15 25.18
C LEU A 295 10.76 -16.61 25.50
N GLU A 296 9.77 -17.29 26.04
CA GLU A 296 9.81 -18.73 26.29
C GLU A 296 8.58 -19.40 25.66
N PRO A 297 8.62 -20.71 25.40
CA PRO A 297 7.46 -21.45 24.92
C PRO A 297 6.26 -21.26 25.83
N GLY A 298 5.10 -20.87 25.26
CA GLY A 298 3.90 -20.49 26.03
C GLY A 298 3.71 -18.99 26.25
N SER A 299 4.74 -18.16 26.06
CA SER A 299 4.63 -16.69 26.14
C SER A 299 3.68 -16.13 25.11
N PRO A 300 2.89 -15.09 25.43
CA PRO A 300 2.12 -14.36 24.45
C PRO A 300 3.04 -13.52 23.55
N VAL A 301 2.74 -13.44 22.26
CA VAL A 301 3.50 -12.69 21.27
C VAL A 301 2.57 -12.03 20.25
N GLY A 302 2.94 -10.84 19.76
CA GLY A 302 2.23 -10.12 18.74
C GLY A 302 2.98 -10.12 17.39
N VAL A 303 2.21 -10.16 16.30
CA VAL A 303 2.65 -9.91 14.94
C VAL A 303 1.87 -8.71 14.43
N ALA A 304 2.55 -7.64 14.01
CA ALA A 304 1.87 -6.42 13.57
C ALA A 304 2.37 -5.92 12.22
N VAL A 305 1.46 -5.32 11.47
CA VAL A 305 1.74 -4.61 10.21
C VAL A 305 1.68 -3.09 10.36
N VAL A 306 0.98 -2.59 11.39
CA VAL A 306 0.96 -1.18 11.78
C VAL A 306 1.18 -1.08 13.27
N CYS A 307 2.07 -0.18 13.69
CA CYS A 307 2.38 0.13 15.08
C CYS A 307 2.41 1.64 15.29
N GLY A 308 1.78 2.14 16.36
CA GLY A 308 1.75 3.56 16.72
C GLY A 308 0.41 3.99 17.32
N ASP A 309 -0.03 5.22 17.02
CA ASP A 309 -1.33 5.73 17.46
C ASP A 309 -2.51 4.94 16.87
N PHE A 310 -2.25 4.25 15.77
CA PHE A 310 -3.08 3.19 15.20
C PHE A 310 -2.27 1.91 15.12
N SER A 311 -2.92 0.78 15.38
CA SER A 311 -2.25 -0.52 15.36
C SER A 311 -3.12 -1.56 14.68
N VAL A 312 -2.46 -2.41 13.89
CA VAL A 312 -3.09 -3.54 13.19
C VAL A 312 -2.16 -4.74 13.27
N GLY A 313 -2.65 -5.86 13.79
CA GLY A 313 -1.85 -7.07 13.96
C GLY A 313 -2.65 -8.24 14.47
N ALA A 314 -1.97 -9.24 15.00
CA ALA A 314 -2.56 -10.39 15.69
C ALA A 314 -1.73 -10.75 16.93
N THR A 315 -2.37 -11.39 17.90
CA THR A 315 -1.70 -11.95 19.06
C THR A 315 -1.91 -13.46 19.12
N GLY A 316 -0.87 -14.18 19.51
CA GLY A 316 -0.88 -15.62 19.67
C GLY A 316 0.12 -16.03 20.75
N THR A 317 0.66 -17.22 20.62
CA THR A 317 1.54 -17.84 21.61
C THR A 317 2.82 -18.33 20.94
N VAL A 318 3.92 -18.24 21.65
CA VAL A 318 5.24 -18.77 21.25
C VAL A 318 5.24 -20.28 21.37
N THR A 319 5.65 -20.97 20.30
CA THR A 319 5.76 -22.42 20.26
C THR A 319 7.13 -22.91 20.66
N ALA A 320 8.18 -22.30 20.09
CA ALA A 320 9.55 -22.68 20.34
C ALA A 320 10.49 -21.48 20.21
N VAL A 321 11.58 -21.53 20.96
CA VAL A 321 12.67 -20.54 20.91
C VAL A 321 13.99 -21.29 20.82
N ASP A 322 14.87 -20.83 19.91
CA ASP A 322 16.27 -21.29 19.79
C ASP A 322 17.18 -20.07 19.64
N GLY A 323 17.80 -19.67 20.74
CA GLY A 323 18.55 -18.42 20.82
C GLY A 323 17.68 -17.20 20.50
N LYS A 324 17.85 -16.61 19.33
CA LYS A 324 17.04 -15.46 18.88
C LYS A 324 15.88 -15.85 17.94
N LYS A 325 15.84 -17.08 17.51
CA LYS A 325 14.81 -17.58 16.59
C LYS A 325 13.56 -17.96 17.33
N VAL A 326 12.42 -17.53 16.85
CA VAL A 326 11.10 -17.76 17.45
C VAL A 326 10.19 -18.44 16.43
N LEU A 327 9.44 -19.44 16.87
CA LEU A 327 8.27 -19.99 16.16
C LEU A 327 7.01 -19.69 16.98
N ALA A 328 5.93 -19.32 16.29
CA ALA A 328 4.67 -19.00 16.95
C ALA A 328 3.47 -19.31 16.05
N PHE A 329 2.27 -19.23 16.61
CA PHE A 329 0.95 -19.33 16.00
C PHE A 329 0.54 -20.74 15.55
N GLY A 330 1.45 -21.55 15.01
CA GLY A 330 1.10 -22.86 14.43
C GLY A 330 0.27 -22.81 13.15
N HIS A 331 -0.04 -21.62 12.65
CA HIS A 331 -0.72 -21.34 11.39
C HIS A 331 -0.27 -19.98 10.84
N SER A 332 -0.63 -19.64 9.63
CA SER A 332 -0.30 -18.34 9.01
C SER A 332 -1.04 -17.17 9.68
N PHE A 333 -0.43 -16.00 9.59
CA PHE A 333 -1.05 -14.72 9.94
C PHE A 333 -1.83 -14.15 8.74
N LEU A 334 -1.13 -13.81 7.64
CA LEU A 334 -1.70 -13.33 6.37
C LEU A 334 -1.29 -14.20 5.17
N HIS A 335 -0.55 -15.28 5.43
CA HIS A 335 -0.06 -16.25 4.45
C HIS A 335 0.78 -15.61 3.32
N LYS A 336 1.65 -14.67 3.67
CA LYS A 336 2.47 -13.90 2.71
C LYS A 336 3.86 -14.48 2.46
N GLY A 337 4.20 -15.58 3.09
CA GLY A 337 5.49 -16.25 2.89
C GLY A 337 6.65 -15.50 3.54
N ASN A 338 7.57 -14.97 2.75
CA ASN A 338 8.70 -14.18 3.25
C ASN A 338 8.25 -12.74 3.49
N VAL A 339 8.22 -12.32 4.74
CA VAL A 339 7.66 -11.05 5.21
C VAL A 339 8.67 -10.24 6.02
N ASN A 340 8.27 -9.02 6.37
CA ASN A 340 9.08 -8.10 7.15
C ASN A 340 8.16 -7.36 8.13
N TYR A 341 7.50 -8.12 9.04
CA TYR A 341 6.51 -7.58 9.98
C TYR A 341 7.11 -7.35 11.37
N PHE A 342 6.43 -6.58 12.20
CA PHE A 342 6.82 -6.38 13.59
C PHE A 342 6.55 -7.63 14.42
N MET A 343 7.51 -8.01 15.25
CA MET A 343 7.30 -8.89 16.40
C MET A 343 7.19 -8.01 17.64
N THR A 344 6.12 -8.14 18.40
CA THR A 344 5.93 -7.42 19.66
C THR A 344 5.84 -8.38 20.83
N ASP A 345 6.19 -7.92 22.02
CA ASP A 345 5.67 -8.58 23.22
C ASP A 345 4.16 -8.39 23.31
N ALA A 346 3.50 -9.16 24.13
CA ALA A 346 2.07 -9.03 24.35
C ALA A 346 1.72 -9.30 25.82
N SER A 347 0.71 -8.61 26.33
CA SER A 347 0.15 -8.85 27.67
C SER A 347 -1.30 -9.28 27.55
N VAL A 348 -1.64 -10.45 28.12
CA VAL A 348 -3.01 -10.94 28.15
C VAL A 348 -3.81 -10.13 29.16
N VAL A 349 -4.95 -9.61 28.76
CA VAL A 349 -5.89 -8.89 29.62
C VAL A 349 -6.87 -9.86 30.28
N GLY A 350 -7.31 -10.86 29.53
CA GLY A 350 -8.26 -11.86 29.96
C GLY A 350 -8.87 -12.63 28.79
N THR A 351 -9.90 -13.38 29.07
CA THR A 351 -10.58 -14.22 28.09
C THR A 351 -12.05 -13.87 28.00
N ILE A 352 -12.63 -14.01 26.81
CA ILE A 352 -14.05 -13.91 26.55
C ILE A 352 -14.50 -15.28 26.07
N SER A 353 -15.39 -15.94 26.83
CA SER A 353 -15.99 -17.20 26.45
C SER A 353 -17.15 -16.98 25.47
N GLY A 354 -17.30 -17.83 24.49
CA GLY A 354 -18.39 -17.81 23.53
C GLY A 354 -18.93 -19.21 23.23
N PRO A 355 -20.18 -19.33 22.76
CA PRO A 355 -20.79 -20.63 22.53
C PRO A 355 -20.11 -21.44 21.40
N ALA A 356 -19.55 -20.78 20.41
CA ALA A 356 -18.88 -21.42 19.28
C ALA A 356 -17.37 -21.19 19.25
N ALA A 357 -16.91 -20.04 19.72
CA ALA A 357 -15.49 -19.74 19.85
C ALA A 357 -15.31 -18.63 20.89
N GLY A 358 -14.45 -18.86 21.87
CA GLY A 358 -13.98 -17.84 22.80
C GLY A 358 -12.70 -17.17 22.28
N MET A 359 -12.29 -16.11 22.96
CA MET A 359 -11.16 -15.31 22.56
C MET A 359 -10.30 -14.89 23.75
N LYS A 360 -8.99 -14.98 23.58
CA LYS A 360 -7.99 -14.40 24.48
C LYS A 360 -7.73 -12.95 24.05
N ILE A 361 -8.08 -12.00 24.90
CA ILE A 361 -7.85 -10.58 24.66
C ILE A 361 -6.47 -10.23 25.19
N ALA A 362 -5.65 -9.67 24.32
CA ALA A 362 -4.30 -9.26 24.68
C ALA A 362 -3.98 -7.88 24.08
N ASN A 363 -3.12 -7.14 24.76
CA ASN A 363 -2.53 -5.90 24.27
C ASN A 363 -1.19 -6.21 23.61
N MET A 364 -0.93 -5.65 22.47
CA MET A 364 0.41 -5.62 21.90
C MET A 364 1.23 -4.55 22.62
N GLY A 365 2.48 -4.86 22.95
CA GLY A 365 3.39 -3.98 23.66
C GLY A 365 4.56 -3.51 22.80
N SER A 366 5.78 -3.55 23.38
CA SER A 366 6.99 -3.07 22.71
C SER A 366 7.36 -3.92 21.49
N ILE A 367 7.99 -3.31 20.51
CA ILE A 367 8.59 -4.01 19.38
C ILE A 367 9.85 -4.71 19.87
N ILE A 368 9.90 -6.03 19.78
CA ILE A 368 10.98 -6.89 20.30
C ILE A 368 11.79 -7.58 19.21
N GLY A 369 11.27 -7.59 17.98
CA GLY A 369 11.94 -8.26 16.88
C GLY A 369 11.21 -8.10 15.56
N ARG A 370 11.52 -9.00 14.66
CA ARG A 370 10.98 -9.04 13.30
C ARG A 370 10.43 -10.43 12.99
N ILE A 371 9.25 -10.51 12.43
CA ILE A 371 8.73 -11.71 11.78
C ILE A 371 9.23 -11.71 10.34
N ASN A 372 9.86 -12.80 9.94
CA ASN A 372 10.46 -12.97 8.61
C ASN A 372 9.81 -14.07 7.77
N GLN A 373 8.99 -14.94 8.38
CA GLN A 373 8.20 -15.94 7.66
C GLN A 373 6.78 -15.95 8.18
N ASP A 374 5.82 -16.02 7.25
CA ASP A 374 4.39 -16.13 7.48
C ASP A 374 3.81 -17.19 6.54
N ARG A 375 3.75 -18.44 7.03
CA ARG A 375 3.40 -19.59 6.21
C ARG A 375 2.35 -20.46 6.87
N GLU A 376 1.79 -21.39 6.14
CA GLU A 376 0.71 -22.27 6.58
C GLU A 376 0.98 -22.93 7.95
N THR A 377 2.21 -23.38 8.19
CA THR A 377 2.58 -24.09 9.43
C THR A 377 2.95 -23.16 10.58
N GLY A 378 2.96 -21.85 10.40
CA GLY A 378 3.25 -20.89 11.46
C GLY A 378 3.94 -19.62 11.01
N VAL A 379 4.27 -18.79 11.98
CA VAL A 379 5.11 -17.61 11.80
C VAL A 379 6.47 -17.84 12.45
N ALA A 380 7.53 -17.38 11.78
CA ALA A 380 8.87 -17.37 12.35
C ALA A 380 9.41 -15.96 12.43
N GLY A 381 10.24 -15.70 13.45
CA GLY A 381 10.83 -14.40 13.68
C GLY A 381 12.17 -14.44 14.38
N ILE A 382 12.80 -13.27 14.50
CA ILE A 382 14.13 -13.09 15.09
C ILE A 382 14.08 -11.96 16.09
N LEU A 383 14.38 -12.27 17.35
CA LEU A 383 14.48 -11.31 18.45
C LEU A 383 15.66 -10.35 18.23
N GLY A 384 15.45 -9.07 18.56
CA GLY A 384 16.45 -8.03 18.46
C GLY A 384 16.79 -7.59 17.02
N GLU A 385 16.12 -8.15 16.00
CA GLU A 385 16.13 -7.62 14.65
C GLU A 385 14.82 -6.85 14.37
N PHE A 386 14.90 -5.79 13.57
CA PHE A 386 13.74 -4.93 13.33
C PHE A 386 13.44 -4.85 11.85
N PRO A 387 12.15 -4.82 11.48
CA PRO A 387 11.74 -4.78 10.08
C PRO A 387 12.07 -3.45 9.42
N SER A 388 12.14 -3.45 8.08
CA SER A 388 12.05 -2.23 7.29
C SER A 388 10.65 -1.67 7.43
N VAL A 389 10.55 -0.38 7.73
CA VAL A 389 9.27 0.28 8.02
C VAL A 389 9.13 1.58 7.24
N VAL A 390 7.90 1.95 6.98
CA VAL A 390 7.52 3.25 6.45
C VAL A 390 6.92 4.07 7.60
N PRO A 391 7.68 5.01 8.18
CA PRO A 391 7.12 5.95 9.14
C PRO A 391 6.10 6.84 8.45
N MET A 392 4.96 7.04 9.08
CA MET A 392 3.94 7.96 8.62
C MET A 392 3.59 8.94 9.74
N LYS A 393 3.56 10.23 9.40
CA LYS A 393 3.10 11.31 10.26
C LYS A 393 1.89 11.98 9.64
N ILE A 394 0.85 12.16 10.43
CA ILE A 394 -0.40 12.78 9.99
C ILE A 394 -0.74 13.86 10.98
N ARG A 395 -0.92 15.07 10.48
CA ARG A 395 -1.50 16.18 11.23
C ARG A 395 -2.89 16.44 10.67
N VAL A 396 -3.88 16.45 11.53
CA VAL A 396 -5.26 16.79 11.18
C VAL A 396 -5.70 17.97 12.03
N GLU A 397 -6.19 19.02 11.37
CA GLU A 397 -6.77 20.21 11.99
C GLU A 397 -8.23 20.31 11.58
N ASP A 398 -9.14 20.32 12.55
CA ASP A 398 -10.54 20.68 12.35
C ASP A 398 -10.74 22.12 12.81
N LYS A 399 -10.86 23.04 11.84
CA LYS A 399 -11.00 24.48 12.10
C LYS A 399 -12.34 24.81 12.74
N THR A 400 -13.39 24.04 12.44
CA THR A 400 -14.73 24.26 12.98
C THR A 400 -14.78 23.93 14.45
N LEU A 401 -14.14 22.81 14.85
CA LEU A 401 -14.04 22.39 16.24
C LEU A 401 -12.87 23.06 16.99
N GLY A 402 -11.96 23.73 16.30
CA GLY A 402 -10.71 24.25 16.87
C GLY A 402 -9.81 23.15 17.43
N ARG A 403 -9.88 21.94 16.86
CA ARG A 403 -9.14 20.75 17.30
C ARG A 403 -8.00 20.47 16.34
N GLN A 404 -6.81 20.21 16.87
CA GLN A 404 -5.66 19.75 16.11
C GLN A 404 -5.06 18.51 16.77
N GLU A 405 -4.85 17.48 15.97
CA GLU A 405 -4.26 16.22 16.42
C GLU A 405 -3.07 15.84 15.52
N ASN A 406 -2.08 15.18 16.15
CA ASN A 406 -0.90 14.65 15.45
C ASN A 406 -0.81 13.17 15.71
N TYR A 407 -0.77 12.39 14.65
CA TYR A 407 -0.67 10.93 14.71
C TYR A 407 0.64 10.48 14.10
N GLY A 408 1.24 9.47 14.72
CA GLY A 408 2.46 8.82 14.24
C GLY A 408 2.32 7.31 14.24
N VAL A 409 2.64 6.70 13.11
CA VAL A 409 2.68 5.23 12.96
C VAL A 409 3.94 4.79 12.24
N ARG A 410 4.26 3.51 12.37
CA ARG A 410 5.21 2.77 11.54
C ARG A 410 4.42 1.66 10.84
N ILE A 411 4.49 1.62 9.53
CA ILE A 411 3.83 0.61 8.71
C ILE A 411 4.91 -0.34 8.22
N ALA A 412 4.70 -1.64 8.36
CA ALA A 412 5.59 -2.66 7.80
C ALA A 412 5.60 -2.55 6.26
N TYR A 413 6.78 -2.71 5.65
CA TYR A 413 6.88 -2.65 4.20
C TYR A 413 6.34 -3.93 3.57
N ASP A 414 5.20 -3.82 2.93
CA ASP A 414 4.54 -4.85 2.13
C ASP A 414 3.79 -4.16 0.98
N GLU A 415 4.25 -4.33 -0.27
CA GLU A 415 3.70 -3.61 -1.43
C GLU A 415 2.21 -3.88 -1.66
N ASP A 416 1.71 -5.06 -1.26
CA ASP A 416 0.30 -5.42 -1.43
C ASP A 416 -0.61 -4.72 -0.41
N TYR A 417 -0.11 -4.43 0.80
CA TYR A 417 -0.91 -3.87 1.89
C TYR A 417 -0.60 -2.41 2.21
N LEU A 418 0.62 -1.95 1.89
CA LEU A 418 1.09 -0.62 2.27
C LEU A 418 0.19 0.53 1.78
N PRO A 419 -0.34 0.53 0.53
CA PRO A 419 -1.27 1.57 0.10
C PRO A 419 -2.55 1.61 0.93
N GLN A 420 -3.17 0.45 1.19
CA GLN A 420 -4.41 0.32 1.94
C GLN A 420 -4.24 0.64 3.42
N LEU A 421 -3.12 0.21 4.03
CA LEU A 421 -2.78 0.55 5.41
C LEU A 421 -2.53 2.05 5.57
N THR A 422 -1.80 2.67 4.63
CA THR A 422 -1.57 4.12 4.61
C THR A 422 -2.90 4.89 4.51
N ALA A 423 -3.79 4.45 3.62
CA ALA A 423 -5.11 5.02 3.44
C ALA A 423 -5.98 4.87 4.69
N GLY A 424 -6.02 3.66 5.26
CA GLY A 424 -6.83 3.35 6.44
C GLY A 424 -6.42 4.16 7.66
N VAL A 425 -5.10 4.32 7.87
CA VAL A 425 -4.57 5.15 8.96
C VAL A 425 -4.87 6.64 8.74
N ALA A 426 -4.66 7.16 7.51
CA ALA A 426 -4.96 8.56 7.19
C ALA A 426 -6.46 8.87 7.35
N TYR A 427 -7.30 8.00 6.81
CA TYR A 427 -8.75 8.14 6.96
C TYR A 427 -9.19 8.08 8.43
N ALA A 428 -8.66 7.13 9.22
CA ALA A 428 -8.99 7.01 10.64
C ALA A 428 -8.54 8.24 11.43
N ALA A 429 -7.42 8.86 11.09
CA ALA A 429 -6.96 10.11 11.69
C ALA A 429 -7.95 11.25 11.42
N VAL A 430 -8.45 11.39 10.17
CA VAL A 430 -9.48 12.35 9.80
C VAL A 430 -10.77 12.08 10.58
N ALA A 431 -11.30 10.86 10.53
CA ALA A 431 -12.55 10.47 11.15
C ALA A 431 -12.52 10.62 12.69
N LYS A 432 -11.36 10.40 13.31
CA LYS A 432 -11.20 10.55 14.77
C LYS A 432 -11.09 12.01 15.20
N THR A 433 -10.51 12.88 14.36
CA THR A 433 -10.34 14.30 14.68
C THR A 433 -11.62 15.10 14.43
N SER A 434 -12.31 14.84 13.31
CA SER A 434 -13.57 15.52 12.98
C SER A 434 -14.75 15.04 13.84
N ASP A 435 -14.72 13.79 14.28
CA ASP A 435 -15.77 13.17 15.10
C ASP A 435 -17.20 13.33 14.53
N THR A 436 -17.29 13.48 13.20
CA THR A 436 -18.54 13.66 12.44
C THR A 436 -18.38 13.12 11.02
N THR A 437 -19.50 12.78 10.41
CA THR A 437 -19.63 12.48 8.98
C THR A 437 -20.39 13.58 8.23
N ALA A 438 -20.59 14.77 8.85
CA ALA A 438 -21.24 15.90 8.19
C ALA A 438 -20.44 16.40 6.98
N GLY A 439 -21.13 17.08 6.06
CA GLY A 439 -20.51 17.64 4.87
C GLY A 439 -19.43 18.66 5.21
N ALA A 440 -18.23 18.44 4.72
CA ALA A 440 -17.06 19.27 5.00
C ALA A 440 -16.16 19.44 3.77
N THR A 441 -15.31 20.45 3.82
CA THR A 441 -14.23 20.67 2.87
C THR A 441 -12.91 20.34 3.52
N ALA A 442 -12.07 19.56 2.84
CA ALA A 442 -10.73 19.19 3.26
C ALA A 442 -9.68 19.82 2.34
N LYS A 443 -8.65 20.44 2.92
CA LYS A 443 -7.41 20.76 2.25
C LYS A 443 -6.37 19.72 2.66
N VAL A 444 -5.73 19.10 1.71
CA VAL A 444 -4.79 18.00 1.93
C VAL A 444 -3.47 18.34 1.29
N ASP A 445 -2.41 18.33 2.09
CA ASP A 445 -1.02 18.45 1.66
C ASP A 445 -0.30 17.16 2.05
N PHE A 446 0.31 16.45 1.08
CA PHE A 446 1.10 15.27 1.44
C PHE A 446 2.45 15.25 0.75
N THR A 447 3.37 14.53 1.37
CA THR A 447 4.73 14.29 0.89
C THR A 447 5.09 12.83 1.11
N ILE A 448 5.58 12.17 0.06
CA ILE A 448 6.17 10.83 0.11
C ILE A 448 7.62 10.94 -0.34
N ARG A 449 8.57 10.54 0.51
CA ARG A 449 9.99 10.44 0.14
C ARG A 449 10.30 9.04 -0.35
N THR A 450 10.67 8.91 -1.62
CA THR A 450 10.83 7.62 -2.29
C THR A 450 11.84 7.72 -3.43
N ASP A 451 12.45 6.59 -3.80
CA ASP A 451 13.32 6.48 -4.97
C ASP A 451 12.57 6.07 -6.26
N ALA A 452 11.24 6.00 -6.21
CA ALA A 452 10.40 5.80 -7.39
C ALA A 452 10.46 6.97 -8.39
N LEU A 453 10.89 8.15 -7.92
CA LEU A 453 11.01 9.37 -8.71
C LEU A 453 12.45 9.90 -8.65
N PRO A 454 13.06 10.37 -9.76
CA PRO A 454 14.41 10.94 -9.75
C PRO A 454 14.60 12.07 -8.74
N GLY A 455 13.58 12.92 -8.53
CA GLY A 455 13.57 13.96 -7.51
C GLY A 455 13.48 13.45 -6.07
N GLY A 456 13.25 12.17 -5.86
CA GLY A 456 13.19 11.54 -4.53
C GLY A 456 12.02 11.96 -3.65
N LYS A 457 11.06 12.72 -4.20
CA LYS A 457 9.97 13.30 -3.44
C LYS A 457 8.72 13.47 -4.30
N VAL A 458 7.61 12.91 -3.87
CA VAL A 458 6.26 13.18 -4.39
C VAL A 458 5.60 14.17 -3.44
N THR A 459 5.10 15.28 -3.97
CA THR A 459 4.36 16.29 -3.20
C THR A 459 3.07 16.64 -3.89
N ARG A 460 1.99 16.74 -3.14
CA ARG A 460 0.70 17.12 -3.69
C ARG A 460 -0.08 17.95 -2.68
N SER A 461 -0.73 18.99 -3.17
CA SER A 461 -1.72 19.79 -2.45
C SER A 461 -3.01 19.78 -3.23
N ASN A 462 -4.16 19.57 -2.57
CA ASN A 462 -5.46 19.66 -3.22
C ASN A 462 -6.58 19.93 -2.21
N MET A 463 -7.76 20.29 -2.69
CA MET A 463 -8.97 20.50 -1.90
C MET A 463 -10.09 19.56 -2.34
N PHE A 464 -10.85 19.06 -1.38
CA PHE A 464 -11.94 18.12 -1.62
C PHE A 464 -13.17 18.52 -0.80
N TYR A 465 -14.34 18.32 -1.37
CA TYR A 465 -15.62 18.44 -0.67
C TYR A 465 -16.30 17.07 -0.64
N GLY A 466 -16.79 16.68 0.52
CA GLY A 466 -17.67 15.53 0.72
C GLY A 466 -18.95 15.95 1.39
N ALA A 467 -20.08 15.55 0.83
CA ALA A 467 -21.39 15.87 1.42
C ALA A 467 -21.71 15.04 2.67
N GLU A 468 -21.18 13.81 2.72
CA GLU A 468 -21.40 12.87 3.80
C GLU A 468 -20.08 12.47 4.49
N ASP A 469 -19.02 12.27 3.72
CA ASP A 469 -17.73 11.79 4.20
C ASP A 469 -16.59 12.38 3.36
N VAL A 470 -16.04 13.48 3.84
CA VAL A 470 -14.89 14.12 3.17
C VAL A 470 -13.60 13.31 3.31
N GLY A 471 -13.51 12.46 4.34
CA GLY A 471 -12.31 11.68 4.63
C GLY A 471 -11.91 10.74 3.49
N GLN A 472 -12.89 10.11 2.83
CA GLN A 472 -12.62 9.23 1.68
C GLN A 472 -12.00 10.00 0.51
N ASN A 473 -12.53 11.19 0.20
CA ASN A 473 -12.00 12.04 -0.85
C ASN A 473 -10.60 12.59 -0.48
N ALA A 474 -10.41 12.96 0.79
CA ALA A 474 -9.16 13.51 1.29
C ALA A 474 -7.97 12.56 1.16
N VAL A 475 -8.18 11.25 1.32
CA VAL A 475 -7.09 10.27 1.22
C VAL A 475 -6.88 9.73 -0.19
N GLY A 476 -7.77 10.03 -1.15
CA GLY A 476 -7.80 9.41 -2.48
C GLY A 476 -6.51 9.58 -3.28
N GLU A 477 -5.95 10.79 -3.38
CA GLU A 477 -4.71 11.04 -4.12
C GLU A 477 -3.47 10.46 -3.42
N LEU A 478 -3.47 10.39 -2.09
CA LEU A 478 -2.41 9.72 -1.32
C LEU A 478 -2.39 8.22 -1.63
N VAL A 479 -3.56 7.57 -1.61
CA VAL A 479 -3.71 6.15 -2.00
C VAL A 479 -3.25 5.91 -3.42
N GLN A 480 -3.64 6.79 -4.35
CA GLN A 480 -3.24 6.71 -5.75
C GLN A 480 -1.71 6.78 -5.90
N ALA A 481 -1.06 7.72 -5.22
CA ALA A 481 0.41 7.84 -5.24
C ALA A 481 1.08 6.58 -4.65
N MET A 482 0.60 6.08 -3.52
CA MET A 482 1.12 4.86 -2.89
C MET A 482 0.94 3.63 -3.79
N ASN A 483 -0.23 3.47 -4.43
CA ASN A 483 -0.46 2.39 -5.39
C ASN A 483 0.49 2.48 -6.60
N MET A 484 0.77 3.68 -7.12
CA MET A 484 1.73 3.85 -8.21
C MET A 484 3.14 3.42 -7.80
N ILE A 485 3.56 3.77 -6.57
CA ILE A 485 4.88 3.42 -6.04
C ILE A 485 4.99 1.90 -5.82
N CYS A 486 4.02 1.29 -5.14
CA CYS A 486 4.02 -0.13 -4.81
C CYS A 486 3.75 -1.04 -6.01
N SER A 487 3.14 -0.54 -7.09
CA SER A 487 2.92 -1.28 -8.35
C SER A 487 4.05 -1.12 -9.38
N ASN A 488 5.22 -0.63 -8.97
CA ASN A 488 6.36 -0.40 -9.86
C ASN A 488 6.92 -1.72 -10.39
N LYS A 489 6.74 -1.95 -11.70
CA LYS A 489 7.21 -3.17 -12.38
C LYS A 489 8.70 -3.14 -12.74
N GLU A 490 9.34 -1.97 -12.71
CA GLU A 490 10.76 -1.83 -13.06
C GLU A 490 11.69 -2.22 -11.90
N LYS A 491 11.27 -1.93 -10.68
CA LYS A 491 12.01 -2.25 -9.45
C LYS A 491 11.10 -2.16 -8.23
N GLU A 492 11.46 -2.82 -7.15
CA GLU A 492 10.92 -2.56 -5.84
C GLU A 492 11.33 -1.12 -5.42
N SER A 493 10.37 -0.28 -5.10
CA SER A 493 10.61 1.12 -4.75
C SER A 493 10.69 1.28 -3.23
N GLY A 494 11.80 1.83 -2.75
CA GLY A 494 11.95 2.17 -1.34
C GLY A 494 11.17 3.43 -0.97
N ILE A 495 10.61 3.45 0.24
CA ILE A 495 9.91 4.61 0.81
C ILE A 495 10.59 4.98 2.12
N VAL A 496 11.04 6.23 2.26
CA VAL A 496 11.66 6.73 3.49
C VAL A 496 10.60 7.05 4.52
N ASP A 497 9.59 7.83 4.13
CA ASP A 497 8.45 8.19 4.97
C ASP A 497 7.28 8.77 4.16
N VAL A 498 6.14 8.91 4.86
CA VAL A 498 4.93 9.57 4.39
C VAL A 498 4.55 10.65 5.41
N GLN A 499 4.23 11.84 4.92
CA GLN A 499 3.72 12.94 5.72
C GLN A 499 2.43 13.46 5.10
N ALA A 500 1.42 13.70 5.91
CA ALA A 500 0.14 14.27 5.48
C ALA A 500 -0.31 15.34 6.47
N ASP A 501 -0.65 16.52 5.95
CA ASP A 501 -1.28 17.61 6.67
C ASP A 501 -2.68 17.82 6.09
N ILE A 502 -3.70 17.65 6.91
CA ILE A 502 -5.11 17.68 6.50
C ILE A 502 -5.82 18.74 7.34
N SER A 503 -6.40 19.73 6.70
CA SER A 503 -7.20 20.77 7.33
C SER A 503 -8.66 20.61 6.92
N LEU A 504 -9.55 20.49 7.89
CA LEU A 504 -10.98 20.28 7.72
C LEU A 504 -11.74 21.56 8.10
N GLU A 505 -12.79 21.85 7.34
CA GLU A 505 -13.71 22.96 7.65
C GLU A 505 -15.13 22.53 7.28
N GLU A 506 -16.06 22.63 8.23
CA GLU A 506 -17.45 22.29 7.98
C GLU A 506 -18.04 23.19 6.88
N GLY A 507 -18.87 22.61 6.04
CA GLY A 507 -19.54 23.33 4.98
C GLY A 507 -18.92 23.09 3.59
N ARG A 508 -19.59 23.70 2.62
CA ARG A 508 -19.30 23.52 1.19
C ARG A 508 -18.54 24.73 0.64
N HIS A 509 -17.22 24.63 0.57
CA HIS A 509 -16.35 25.66 0.01
C HIS A 509 -16.14 25.40 -1.50
N THR A 510 -17.24 25.43 -2.27
CA THR A 510 -17.22 25.31 -3.73
C THR A 510 -17.73 26.60 -4.36
N ALA A 511 -17.30 26.88 -5.59
CA ALA A 511 -17.81 27.99 -6.38
C ALA A 511 -18.01 27.56 -7.84
N SER A 512 -19.05 28.11 -8.47
CA SER A 512 -19.33 27.90 -9.89
C SER A 512 -18.82 29.07 -10.71
N LEU A 513 -18.20 28.78 -11.86
CA LEU A 513 -17.85 29.79 -12.87
C LEU A 513 -19.14 30.31 -13.50
N ILE A 514 -19.33 31.64 -13.46
CA ILE A 514 -20.51 32.33 -14.04
C ILE A 514 -20.19 32.96 -15.38
N SER A 515 -19.01 33.60 -15.49
CA SER A 515 -18.56 34.23 -16.75
C SER A 515 -17.04 34.30 -16.77
N ALA A 516 -16.49 34.28 -17.96
CA ALA A 516 -15.07 34.52 -18.20
C ALA A 516 -14.93 35.28 -19.54
N THR A 517 -14.59 36.54 -19.46
CA THR A 517 -14.54 37.43 -20.63
C THR A 517 -13.16 38.09 -20.73
N PRO A 518 -12.45 38.01 -21.85
CA PRO A 518 -11.20 38.73 -22.02
C PRO A 518 -11.44 40.25 -22.08
N GLU A 519 -10.54 41.01 -21.46
CA GLU A 519 -10.62 42.48 -21.50
C GLU A 519 -10.38 43.04 -22.91
N LYS A 520 -9.67 42.30 -23.74
CA LYS A 520 -9.43 42.57 -25.18
C LYS A 520 -9.87 41.35 -25.97
N MET A 521 -10.60 41.58 -27.04
CA MET A 521 -11.04 40.51 -27.94
C MET A 521 -9.97 40.11 -28.98
N THR A 522 -8.89 40.87 -29.07
CA THR A 522 -7.77 40.65 -30.01
C THR A 522 -6.47 40.74 -29.27
N ALA A 523 -5.54 39.83 -29.55
CA ALA A 523 -4.19 39.81 -28.95
C ALA A 523 -3.15 39.27 -29.94
N ALA A 524 -1.89 39.68 -29.75
CA ALA A 524 -0.76 39.13 -30.50
C ALA A 524 -0.21 37.84 -29.83
N PRO A 525 0.46 36.95 -30.59
CA PRO A 525 1.20 35.86 -30.02
C PRO A 525 2.24 36.35 -28.99
N GLY A 526 2.22 35.80 -27.77
CA GLY A 526 3.06 36.22 -26.65
C GLY A 526 2.49 37.37 -25.81
N GLU A 527 1.38 37.97 -26.20
CA GLU A 527 0.71 39.04 -25.43
C GLU A 527 -0.09 38.44 -24.27
N THR A 528 -0.09 39.15 -23.14
CA THR A 528 -0.90 38.77 -21.95
C THR A 528 -2.22 39.54 -21.99
N VAL A 529 -3.33 38.81 -21.90
CA VAL A 529 -4.70 39.31 -21.83
C VAL A 529 -5.31 38.94 -20.49
N ASN A 530 -5.89 39.92 -19.80
CA ASN A 530 -6.61 39.66 -18.56
C ASN A 530 -8.02 39.16 -18.87
N PHE A 531 -8.43 38.14 -18.13
CA PHE A 531 -9.81 37.62 -18.16
C PHE A 531 -10.54 38.09 -16.90
N LYS A 532 -11.64 38.81 -17.09
CA LYS A 532 -12.61 39.06 -16.02
C LYS A 532 -13.43 37.81 -15.80
N THR A 533 -13.13 37.08 -14.73
CA THR A 533 -13.75 35.81 -14.41
C THR A 533 -14.61 35.97 -13.17
N THR A 534 -15.92 35.75 -13.32
CA THR A 534 -16.87 35.82 -12.19
C THR A 534 -17.13 34.42 -11.65
N ILE A 535 -16.90 34.23 -10.37
CA ILE A 535 -17.25 33.01 -9.64
C ILE A 535 -18.38 33.31 -8.66
N LYS A 536 -19.23 32.32 -8.39
CA LYS A 536 -20.25 32.38 -7.35
C LYS A 536 -20.04 31.26 -6.34
N PRO A 537 -19.55 31.59 -5.14
CA PRO A 537 -19.48 30.65 -4.04
C PRO A 537 -20.86 30.09 -3.70
N TYR A 538 -20.89 28.83 -3.23
CA TYR A 538 -22.11 28.20 -2.76
C TYR A 538 -22.75 29.01 -1.64
N ARG A 539 -23.98 29.53 -1.87
CA ARG A 539 -24.74 30.42 -0.95
C ARG A 539 -24.01 31.74 -0.62
N GLY A 540 -22.97 32.11 -1.42
CA GLY A 540 -22.23 33.36 -1.24
C GLY A 540 -22.53 34.40 -2.32
N GLU A 541 -21.93 35.58 -2.20
CA GLU A 541 -22.00 36.66 -3.18
C GLU A 541 -21.02 36.39 -4.34
N SER A 542 -21.40 36.84 -5.54
CA SER A 542 -20.53 36.71 -6.71
C SER A 542 -19.26 37.56 -6.57
N GLN A 543 -18.13 36.98 -6.94
CA GLN A 543 -16.80 37.61 -6.91
C GLN A 543 -16.23 37.67 -8.31
N THR A 544 -15.60 38.78 -8.67
CA THR A 544 -14.92 38.95 -9.95
C THR A 544 -13.41 38.94 -9.73
N LEU A 545 -12.73 38.02 -10.41
CA LEU A 545 -11.30 37.82 -10.42
C LEU A 545 -10.72 38.30 -11.75
N THR A 546 -9.52 38.87 -11.72
CA THR A 546 -8.76 39.21 -12.91
C THR A 546 -7.64 38.19 -13.09
N ILE A 547 -7.73 37.36 -14.12
CA ILE A 547 -6.80 36.25 -14.38
C ILE A 547 -6.00 36.55 -15.64
N PRO A 548 -4.67 36.73 -15.57
CA PRO A 548 -3.84 36.93 -16.73
C PRO A 548 -3.67 35.63 -17.52
N TYR A 549 -3.85 35.71 -18.84
CA TYR A 549 -3.58 34.62 -19.78
C TYR A 549 -2.60 35.12 -20.83
N THR A 550 -1.49 34.40 -21.03
CA THR A 550 -0.50 34.72 -22.07
C THR A 550 -0.73 33.86 -23.31
N VAL A 551 -1.00 34.48 -24.44
CA VAL A 551 -1.17 33.80 -25.73
C VAL A 551 0.14 33.07 -26.07
N PRO A 552 0.12 31.77 -26.44
CA PRO A 552 1.35 31.07 -26.81
C PRO A 552 2.07 31.77 -27.97
N LYS A 553 3.41 31.89 -27.85
CA LYS A 553 4.23 32.60 -28.87
C LYS A 553 4.14 32.01 -30.28
N LEU A 554 3.82 30.73 -30.38
CA LEU A 554 3.69 29.99 -31.63
C LEU A 554 2.25 29.86 -32.10
N GLN A 555 1.31 30.53 -31.40
CA GLN A 555 -0.11 30.52 -31.81
C GLN A 555 -0.29 31.11 -33.20
N GLN A 556 -1.03 30.40 -34.06
CA GLN A 556 -1.37 30.88 -35.39
C GLN A 556 -2.45 31.95 -35.30
N GLU A 557 -2.45 32.84 -36.31
CA GLU A 557 -3.51 33.83 -36.48
C GLU A 557 -4.87 33.18 -36.69
N GLY A 558 -5.92 33.80 -36.14
CA GLY A 558 -7.29 33.31 -36.24
C GLY A 558 -8.03 33.31 -34.91
N THR A 559 -9.17 32.66 -34.87
CA THR A 559 -9.95 32.51 -33.62
C THR A 559 -9.38 31.39 -32.79
N MET A 560 -8.92 31.75 -31.59
CA MET A 560 -8.48 30.83 -30.57
C MET A 560 -9.62 30.53 -29.60
N HIS A 561 -9.95 29.26 -29.44
CA HIS A 561 -10.91 28.79 -28.44
C HIS A 561 -10.18 28.50 -27.14
N LEU A 562 -10.75 28.95 -26.04
CA LEU A 562 -10.19 28.77 -24.68
C LEU A 562 -11.23 28.16 -23.78
N ASP A 563 -10.79 27.21 -22.96
CA ASP A 563 -11.56 26.65 -21.87
C ASP A 563 -11.12 27.30 -20.56
N VAL A 564 -12.06 27.96 -19.89
CA VAL A 564 -11.91 28.47 -18.52
C VAL A 564 -12.66 27.53 -17.62
N ARG A 565 -11.96 26.77 -16.78
CA ARG A 565 -12.54 25.65 -16.04
C ARG A 565 -11.94 25.47 -14.67
N GLY A 566 -12.64 24.73 -13.79
CA GLY A 566 -12.06 24.24 -12.55
C GLY A 566 -10.97 23.18 -12.80
N GLY A 567 -9.98 23.14 -11.94
CA GLY A 567 -8.86 22.20 -12.06
C GLY A 567 -9.28 20.73 -11.93
N GLY A 568 -10.29 20.45 -11.10
CA GLY A 568 -10.90 19.11 -10.97
C GLY A 568 -11.81 18.71 -12.12
N PHE A 569 -12.17 19.68 -12.99
CA PHE A 569 -12.98 19.40 -14.19
C PHE A 569 -12.08 18.90 -15.31
N ILE A 570 -12.24 17.65 -15.71
CA ILE A 570 -11.50 17.05 -16.81
C ILE A 570 -12.34 17.22 -18.09
N PRO A 571 -11.90 18.05 -19.07
CA PRO A 571 -12.63 18.17 -20.32
C PRO A 571 -12.63 16.83 -21.06
N VAL A 572 -13.75 16.49 -21.69
CA VAL A 572 -13.83 15.32 -22.57
C VAL A 572 -12.94 15.59 -23.78
N THR A 573 -11.68 15.20 -23.68
CA THR A 573 -10.71 15.34 -24.76
C THR A 573 -10.89 14.22 -25.77
N ALA A 574 -10.39 14.42 -27.01
CA ALA A 574 -10.36 13.38 -28.02
C ALA A 574 -9.68 12.08 -27.53
N ALA A 575 -8.68 12.19 -26.63
CA ALA A 575 -8.03 11.05 -25.99
C ALA A 575 -9.01 10.25 -25.09
N MET A 576 -9.87 10.92 -24.30
CA MET A 576 -10.90 10.26 -23.50
C MET A 576 -11.98 9.60 -24.39
N LEU A 577 -12.36 10.25 -25.50
CA LEU A 577 -13.27 9.67 -26.47
C LEU A 577 -12.67 8.42 -27.13
N LEU A 578 -11.39 8.44 -27.47
CA LEU A 578 -10.66 7.29 -28.00
C LEU A 578 -10.59 6.14 -26.99
N GLN A 579 -10.36 6.44 -25.71
CA GLN A 579 -10.35 5.47 -24.62
C GLN A 579 -11.73 4.84 -24.38
N GLN A 580 -12.81 5.61 -24.46
CA GLN A 580 -14.20 5.11 -24.36
C GLN A 580 -14.59 4.17 -25.52
N VAL A 581 -13.98 4.31 -26.69
CA VAL A 581 -14.25 3.47 -27.88
C VAL A 581 -13.33 2.23 -27.90
N GLY A 582 -12.55 1.97 -26.83
CA GLY A 582 -11.66 0.81 -26.73
C GLY A 582 -10.41 0.90 -27.62
N LEU A 583 -10.15 2.06 -28.20
CA LEU A 583 -8.87 2.40 -28.79
C LEU A 583 -7.99 2.93 -27.66
N GLU A 584 -7.34 1.99 -26.95
CA GLU A 584 -6.28 2.36 -26.05
C GLU A 584 -5.26 3.19 -26.83
N THR A 585 -4.98 4.39 -26.36
CA THR A 585 -3.76 5.10 -26.74
C THR A 585 -2.60 4.33 -26.07
N ALA A 586 -2.31 3.13 -26.58
CA ALA A 586 -1.03 2.52 -26.34
C ALA A 586 0.00 3.51 -26.88
N ASP A 587 0.95 3.90 -26.04
CA ASP A 587 2.20 4.47 -26.53
C ASP A 587 2.67 3.57 -27.67
N GLU A 588 3.12 4.16 -28.78
CA GLU A 588 3.42 3.50 -30.07
C GLU A 588 4.34 2.26 -30.02
N GLU A 589 4.79 1.85 -28.81
CA GLU A 589 5.63 0.69 -28.59
C GLU A 589 5.04 -0.35 -27.62
N GLY A 590 3.78 -0.20 -27.13
CA GLY A 590 3.22 -1.10 -26.11
C GLY A 590 3.97 -1.00 -24.75
N LYS A 591 4.76 0.05 -24.55
CA LYS A 591 5.51 0.28 -23.31
C LYS A 591 4.58 0.86 -22.24
N THR A 592 4.49 0.17 -21.13
CA THR A 592 3.82 0.66 -19.93
C THR A 592 4.49 1.98 -19.48
N GLN A 593 3.71 3.05 -19.33
CA GLN A 593 4.22 4.34 -18.84
C GLN A 593 4.99 4.17 -17.54
N LYS A 594 6.19 4.75 -17.44
CA LYS A 594 7.05 4.61 -16.25
C LYS A 594 6.37 5.17 -15.01
N VAL A 595 6.62 4.55 -13.87
CA VAL A 595 6.06 5.02 -12.58
C VAL A 595 6.45 6.47 -12.30
N ALA A 596 7.69 6.86 -12.61
CA ALA A 596 8.15 8.25 -12.45
C ALA A 596 7.31 9.25 -13.25
N ASP A 597 6.93 8.93 -14.50
CA ASP A 597 6.10 9.79 -15.34
C ASP A 597 4.66 9.86 -14.82
N ARG A 598 4.11 8.74 -14.33
CA ARG A 598 2.78 8.70 -13.71
C ARG A 598 2.71 9.56 -12.44
N LEU A 599 3.73 9.45 -11.57
CA LEU A 599 3.84 10.26 -10.36
C LEU A 599 4.03 11.75 -10.69
N GLN A 600 4.84 12.07 -11.72
CA GLN A 600 5.00 13.45 -12.20
C GLN A 600 3.68 14.00 -12.73
N ASN A 601 2.93 13.22 -13.49
CA ASN A 601 1.61 13.62 -14.00
C ASN A 601 0.63 13.88 -12.85
N LEU A 602 0.65 13.06 -11.77
CA LEU A 602 -0.18 13.30 -10.58
C LEU A 602 0.18 14.64 -9.92
N MET A 603 1.48 14.94 -9.77
CA MET A 603 1.94 16.21 -9.18
C MET A 603 1.58 17.41 -10.07
N ASP A 604 1.64 17.24 -11.39
CA ASP A 604 1.37 18.30 -12.37
C ASP A 604 -0.14 18.46 -12.68
N THR A 605 -0.99 17.53 -12.24
CA THR A 605 -2.45 17.64 -12.41
C THR A 605 -2.98 18.89 -11.71
N PRO A 606 -3.81 19.73 -12.36
CA PRO A 606 -4.41 20.90 -11.73
C PRO A 606 -5.15 20.54 -10.45
N ARG A 607 -5.13 21.44 -9.48
CA ARG A 607 -5.83 21.28 -8.18
C ARG A 607 -7.30 21.67 -8.32
N ASN A 608 -8.17 21.05 -7.53
CA ASN A 608 -9.60 21.31 -7.56
C ASN A 608 -9.96 22.79 -7.27
N ASN A 609 -9.10 23.48 -6.53
CA ASN A 609 -9.26 24.91 -6.19
C ASN A 609 -8.53 25.85 -7.17
N GLU A 610 -8.15 25.38 -8.35
CA GLU A 610 -7.56 26.22 -9.39
C GLU A 610 -8.57 26.52 -10.49
N ILE A 611 -8.51 27.75 -11.04
CA ILE A 611 -9.12 28.10 -12.32
C ILE A 611 -8.04 27.95 -13.38
N ILE A 612 -8.34 27.15 -14.39
CA ILE A 612 -7.45 26.89 -15.51
C ILE A 612 -7.97 27.63 -16.74
N ILE A 613 -7.11 28.40 -17.39
CA ILE A 613 -7.35 28.93 -18.74
C ILE A 613 -6.38 28.24 -19.68
N ALA A 614 -6.90 27.50 -20.63
CA ALA A 614 -6.10 26.71 -21.55
C ALA A 614 -6.75 26.67 -22.95
N PRO A 615 -5.98 26.41 -24.03
CA PRO A 615 -6.56 26.12 -25.34
C PRO A 615 -7.57 24.99 -25.24
N GLY A 616 -8.78 25.25 -25.75
CA GLY A 616 -9.89 24.30 -25.70
C GLY A 616 -10.12 23.64 -27.06
N ALA A 617 -10.79 22.49 -27.02
CA ALA A 617 -11.20 21.78 -28.24
C ALA A 617 -12.42 22.41 -28.96
N GLY A 618 -12.94 23.55 -28.45
CA GLY A 618 -14.21 24.14 -28.88
C GLY A 618 -15.41 23.51 -28.15
N GLN A 619 -16.62 23.89 -28.57
CA GLN A 619 -17.82 23.31 -27.98
C GLN A 619 -17.87 21.79 -28.16
N PRO A 620 -18.32 21.03 -27.14
CA PRO A 620 -18.48 19.60 -27.30
C PRO A 620 -19.43 19.29 -28.48
N PRO A 621 -19.17 18.19 -29.22
CA PRO A 621 -19.97 17.84 -30.36
C PRO A 621 -21.43 17.62 -29.96
N THR A 622 -22.34 18.37 -30.60
CA THR A 622 -23.78 18.29 -30.31
C THR A 622 -24.47 17.15 -31.06
N SER A 623 -23.74 16.48 -31.96
CA SER A 623 -24.28 15.37 -32.76
C SER A 623 -23.28 14.20 -32.85
N GLU A 624 -23.81 12.99 -33.01
CA GLU A 624 -23.01 11.77 -33.21
C GLU A 624 -22.09 11.88 -34.44
N LYS A 625 -22.54 12.60 -35.48
CA LYS A 625 -21.76 12.85 -36.69
C LYS A 625 -20.55 13.74 -36.45
N GLU A 626 -20.70 14.77 -35.64
CA GLU A 626 -19.60 15.66 -35.22
C GLU A 626 -18.63 14.93 -34.31
N GLN A 627 -19.13 14.11 -33.37
CA GLN A 627 -18.31 13.27 -32.51
C GLN A 627 -17.43 12.32 -33.33
N ARG A 628 -18.01 11.63 -34.31
CA ARG A 628 -17.26 10.75 -35.24
C ARG A 628 -16.25 11.53 -36.11
N ARG A 629 -16.56 12.78 -36.49
CA ARG A 629 -15.62 13.64 -37.21
C ARG A 629 -14.45 14.05 -36.32
N MET A 630 -14.69 14.49 -35.09
CA MET A 630 -13.65 14.84 -34.11
C MET A 630 -12.74 13.66 -33.80
N ILE A 631 -13.29 12.46 -33.57
CA ILE A 631 -12.51 11.24 -33.35
C ILE A 631 -11.59 10.97 -34.55
N ARG A 632 -12.09 11.12 -35.79
CA ARG A 632 -11.33 10.89 -37.01
C ARG A 632 -10.23 11.93 -37.22
N GLU A 633 -10.51 13.21 -36.93
CA GLU A 633 -9.55 14.30 -36.99
C GLU A 633 -8.47 14.17 -35.89
N ALA A 634 -8.85 13.76 -34.66
CA ALA A 634 -7.93 13.50 -33.58
C ALA A 634 -7.00 12.30 -33.87
N ALA A 635 -7.54 11.21 -34.42
CA ALA A 635 -6.74 10.05 -34.84
C ALA A 635 -5.78 10.41 -35.99
N LYS A 636 -6.20 11.27 -36.92
CA LYS A 636 -5.35 11.75 -38.01
C LYS A 636 -4.25 12.69 -37.50
N ALA A 637 -4.57 13.57 -36.53
CA ALA A 637 -3.60 14.46 -35.90
C ALA A 637 -2.57 13.69 -35.07
N ALA A 638 -3.04 12.71 -34.28
CA ALA A 638 -2.15 11.83 -33.51
C ALA A 638 -1.19 11.05 -34.41
N LYS A 639 -1.69 10.53 -35.55
CA LYS A 639 -0.85 9.82 -36.52
C LYS A 639 0.16 10.74 -37.22
N ALA A 640 -0.25 11.97 -37.57
CA ALA A 640 0.66 12.96 -38.16
C ALA A 640 1.73 13.41 -37.16
N GLN A 641 1.35 13.59 -35.89
CA GLN A 641 2.28 13.93 -34.80
C GLN A 641 3.29 12.81 -34.54
N ALA A 642 2.85 11.55 -34.53
CA ALA A 642 3.70 10.39 -34.43
C ALA A 642 4.69 10.22 -35.59
N GLU A 643 4.27 10.55 -36.83
CA GLU A 643 5.17 10.55 -37.99
C GLU A 643 6.18 11.71 -37.93
N GLU A 644 5.79 12.85 -37.37
CA GLU A 644 6.68 14.01 -37.19
C GLU A 644 7.67 13.78 -36.06
N GLU A 645 7.27 13.11 -34.96
CA GLU A 645 8.13 12.71 -33.86
C GLU A 645 9.15 11.64 -34.30
N LYS A 646 8.80 10.74 -35.21
CA LYS A 646 9.74 9.78 -35.83
C LYS A 646 10.80 10.46 -36.71
N LYS A 647 10.50 11.62 -37.28
CA LYS A 647 11.44 12.39 -38.12
C LYS A 647 12.34 13.32 -37.33
N ASN A 648 11.94 13.74 -36.15
CA ASN A 648 12.67 14.70 -35.31
C ASN A 648 13.01 14.08 -33.95
N HIS A 649 14.26 13.76 -33.70
CA HIS A 649 14.80 13.33 -32.40
C HIS A 649 14.71 14.41 -31.28
N LYS A 650 13.71 15.31 -31.31
CA LYS A 650 13.50 16.39 -30.34
C LYS A 650 12.32 16.16 -29.39
N VAL A 651 12.30 15.02 -28.71
CA VAL A 651 11.24 14.67 -27.74
C VAL A 651 11.27 15.54 -26.49
N GLU A 652 12.42 16.10 -26.10
CA GLU A 652 12.52 16.96 -24.90
C GLU A 652 11.88 18.33 -25.07
N PHE A 653 11.87 18.89 -26.25
CA PHE A 653 11.34 20.25 -26.50
C PHE A 653 9.79 20.33 -26.46
N LEU A 654 9.09 19.22 -26.62
CA LEU A 654 7.62 19.17 -26.61
C LEU A 654 7.02 18.99 -25.20
N LYS A 655 7.77 18.43 -24.26
CA LYS A 655 7.31 18.30 -22.84
C LYS A 655 7.24 19.68 -22.16
N ASP A 656 8.15 20.59 -22.45
CA ASP A 656 8.12 21.96 -21.91
C ASP A 656 7.04 22.84 -22.56
N LYS A 657 6.66 22.58 -23.82
CA LYS A 657 5.62 23.36 -24.54
C LYS A 657 4.22 23.23 -23.95
N LYS A 658 3.83 22.07 -23.41
CA LYS A 658 2.50 21.89 -22.82
C LYS A 658 2.30 22.64 -21.51
N LYS A 659 3.37 23.04 -20.81
CA LYS A 659 3.30 23.81 -19.57
C LYS A 659 3.06 25.31 -19.81
N ASP A 660 3.55 25.85 -20.91
CA ASP A 660 3.47 27.30 -21.22
C ASP A 660 2.11 27.74 -21.80
N ASP A 661 1.26 26.81 -22.23
CA ASP A 661 0.01 27.12 -22.94
C ASP A 661 -1.19 27.30 -21.99
N GLN A 662 -1.02 27.08 -20.68
CA GLN A 662 -2.11 27.20 -19.70
C GLN A 662 -1.75 28.14 -18.56
N THR A 663 -2.75 28.91 -18.12
CA THR A 663 -2.68 29.66 -16.87
C THR A 663 -3.38 28.89 -15.75
N ARG A 664 -2.81 28.90 -14.54
CA ARG A 664 -3.41 28.36 -13.31
C ARG A 664 -3.56 29.48 -12.31
N PHE A 665 -4.74 29.64 -11.76
CA PHE A 665 -5.06 30.65 -10.76
C PHE A 665 -5.69 29.98 -9.54
N GLU A 666 -5.02 30.03 -8.40
CA GLU A 666 -5.47 29.42 -7.16
C GLU A 666 -6.55 30.26 -6.49
N THR A 667 -7.59 29.61 -5.97
CA THR A 667 -8.69 30.20 -5.22
C THR A 667 -8.90 29.52 -3.88
N GLU A 668 -9.74 30.09 -3.04
CA GLU A 668 -10.17 29.48 -1.75
C GLU A 668 -11.34 28.50 -1.92
N TYR A 669 -11.82 28.29 -3.16
CA TYR A 669 -12.97 27.46 -3.47
C TYR A 669 -12.60 26.33 -4.44
N ILE A 670 -13.20 25.19 -4.27
CA ILE A 670 -13.23 24.14 -5.31
C ILE A 670 -14.09 24.68 -6.46
N ILE A 671 -13.54 24.71 -7.65
CA ILE A 671 -14.21 25.31 -8.82
C ILE A 671 -14.91 24.25 -9.65
N ASP A 672 -16.22 24.44 -9.81
CA ASP A 672 -17.07 23.59 -10.63
C ASP A 672 -17.21 24.19 -12.04
N ASN A 673 -17.52 23.35 -13.01
CA ASN A 673 -17.89 23.62 -14.40
C ASN A 673 -16.79 24.22 -15.30
N VAL A 674 -17.15 24.49 -16.56
CA VAL A 674 -16.32 25.05 -17.61
C VAL A 674 -17.09 26.15 -18.38
N ILE A 675 -16.37 27.17 -18.79
CA ILE A 675 -16.85 28.23 -19.68
C ILE A 675 -15.95 28.29 -20.90
N HIS A 676 -16.54 28.33 -22.07
CA HIS A 676 -15.82 28.50 -23.32
C HIS A 676 -15.72 29.98 -23.67
N ALA A 677 -14.49 30.44 -23.92
CA ALA A 677 -14.21 31.80 -24.36
C ALA A 677 -13.50 31.77 -25.72
N THR A 678 -13.53 32.89 -26.41
CA THR A 678 -12.82 33.05 -27.70
C THR A 678 -11.94 34.28 -27.66
N LEU A 679 -10.77 34.21 -28.29
CA LEU A 679 -9.83 35.29 -28.48
C LEU A 679 -9.36 35.29 -29.91
N LYS A 680 -9.37 36.45 -30.58
CA LYS A 680 -8.81 36.59 -31.93
C LYS A 680 -7.31 36.84 -31.84
N VAL A 681 -6.52 35.99 -32.46
CA VAL A 681 -5.08 36.16 -32.53
C VAL A 681 -4.69 36.81 -33.84
N GLU A 682 -4.04 37.97 -33.74
CA GLU A 682 -3.56 38.76 -34.90
C GLU A 682 -2.11 39.15 -34.65
N ARG A 683 -1.28 39.12 -35.67
CA ARG A 683 0.07 39.67 -35.58
C ARG A 683 0.03 41.18 -35.80
N PRO A 684 0.82 41.96 -35.07
CA PRO A 684 0.86 43.42 -35.24
C PRO A 684 1.34 43.84 -36.62
#